data_cda964218a75d118215ed38bde5b8635
#
_entry.id   cda964218a75d118215ed38bde5b8635
#
_cell.length_a   1.000
_cell.length_b   1.000
_cell.length_c   1.000
_cell.angle_alpha   90.00
_cell.angle_beta   90.00
_cell.angle_gamma   90.00
#
_symmetry.space_group_name_H-M   'P 1'
#
loop_
_entity.id
_entity.type
_entity.pdbx_description
1 polymer ?
#
loop_
_entity_poly.entity_id
_entity_poly.type
_entity_poly.pdbx_seq_one_letter_code
_entity_poly.pdbx_strand_id
1 'polypeptide(L)'
;MLKYFLSVVFSLAVLSLFSLNSQEAGRKIEVRYINSAINVDGDLSEHEWQTAGSGSNFWQFFPTDSAISVNPTEFRLLYDDHNIYVGIRAAVQSDNYVVASLRRDFGGTNNDNVTLMFDTFSDGTTAFLFGMTPYGVQREAFISGGGSDRNGFNTSWDQKWHLESTMFEDHYILEASIPFSSLKFREGSQKWRVQCYRWDMQTNEQSAWARVPQNQMLSSLAFMGQLEFENPLGKSRTPFSIIPYVNGLTSKDYVNDKTDSKLAFGGDAKVAIGNSMNLDITVNPDFSNVEVDDIFTNLTRFEVFLPEKRQFFIDNNDLFGSYGDAFGSANPFFSRRIGLARDAGGNLIENRIIGGARLSGKLSDNWRLGILNMQTAADTDNQIVSYNNMMVAVQHKMFSRSSLGLFAVNRQTFGDYDFLDPSREYNRVFGIDYNLASADNSWTGKFYLHKSFQPGDNKGNLSWQTTVTYQPRKFRYIADLQYVDEDFRADLGFVQRTGVFKNGNGFSYNFYPKSGKVSLHSPGVMALYYWRPNLDWKKVDHTYSLYYNVNFTNQATLSADLNNNLTFLTFDFDPTRTPGAIPIPGNQEYVYNNASLSYSSNPAKVFSFTLLTSGGQFFNGHSFSAGTVLTYRFQPWALLSLTTQYDVISLPEPYSSADYWLFTPKVDVTFTKSLFWSTLIQYSNQRDNLGINSRLQWRFAPLSDLYLVYNDNYFTNEFGPKFRSINLKVTYWLNI
;
A
#
# COMPACT_ATOMS: atom_id res chain seq x y z
N MET A 1 -14.36 31.59 7.34
CA MET A 1 -14.09 30.16 7.01
C MET A 1 -13.57 29.37 8.21
N LEU A 2 -12.50 29.77 8.89
CA LEU A 2 -11.93 29.04 10.04
C LEU A 2 -12.93 28.79 11.19
N LYS A 3 -13.81 29.76 11.52
CA LYS A 3 -14.86 29.58 12.55
C LYS A 3 -15.89 28.51 12.16
N TYR A 4 -16.27 28.40 10.89
CA TYR A 4 -17.21 27.38 10.41
C TYR A 4 -16.55 26.00 10.36
N PHE A 5 -15.27 25.94 9.98
CA PHE A 5 -14.47 24.72 10.01
C PHE A 5 -14.36 24.15 11.45
N LEU A 6 -13.99 24.99 12.41
CA LEU A 6 -13.91 24.60 13.83
C LEU A 6 -15.27 24.18 14.41
N SER A 7 -16.36 24.84 14.01
CA SER A 7 -17.72 24.50 14.45
C SER A 7 -18.18 23.14 13.89
N VAL A 8 -17.86 22.82 12.63
CA VAL A 8 -18.17 21.52 12.00
C VAL A 8 -17.36 20.41 12.65
N VAL A 9 -16.05 20.61 12.86
CA VAL A 9 -15.17 19.65 13.55
C VAL A 9 -15.65 19.38 14.97
N PHE A 10 -16.07 20.42 15.72
CA PHE A 10 -16.58 20.29 17.08
C PHE A 10 -17.94 19.57 17.11
N SER A 11 -18.85 19.86 16.18
CA SER A 11 -20.15 19.19 16.10
C SER A 11 -20.02 17.71 15.74
N LEU A 12 -19.08 17.35 14.85
CA LEU A 12 -18.80 15.96 14.48
C LEU A 12 -18.07 15.19 15.58
N ALA A 13 -17.19 15.84 16.35
CA ALA A 13 -16.57 15.25 17.54
C ALA A 13 -17.60 14.91 18.63
N VAL A 14 -18.65 15.74 18.78
CA VAL A 14 -19.76 15.48 19.71
C VAL A 14 -20.64 14.31 19.25
N LEU A 15 -20.86 14.14 17.93
CA LEU A 15 -21.63 13.01 17.39
C LEU A 15 -20.94 11.65 17.58
N SER A 16 -19.61 11.61 17.66
CA SER A 16 -18.86 10.37 17.93
C SER A 16 -19.00 9.87 19.39
N LEU A 17 -19.51 10.69 20.30
CA LEU A 17 -19.74 10.32 21.70
C LEU A 17 -21.01 9.49 21.91
N PHE A 18 -21.91 9.38 20.93
CA PHE A 18 -23.21 8.73 21.07
C PHE A 18 -23.32 7.30 20.57
N SER A 19 -22.26 6.66 20.07
CA SER A 19 -22.29 5.25 19.70
C SER A 19 -21.93 4.33 20.87
N LEU A 20 -22.76 4.29 21.89
CA LEU A 20 -22.78 3.23 22.91
C LEU A 20 -23.61 2.06 22.37
N ASN A 21 -23.01 1.25 21.48
CA ASN A 21 -23.56 -0.06 21.19
C ASN A 21 -22.79 -1.12 21.99
N SER A 22 -23.54 -1.94 22.70
CA SER A 22 -23.08 -3.11 23.42
C SER A 22 -22.27 -4.00 22.48
N GLN A 23 -20.92 -3.99 22.61
CA GLN A 23 -20.12 -5.09 22.08
C GLN A 23 -20.61 -6.38 22.75
N GLU A 24 -20.95 -7.41 21.94
CA GLU A 24 -21.00 -8.79 22.43
C GLU A 24 -19.72 -9.04 23.25
N ALA A 25 -19.85 -9.75 24.37
CA ALA A 25 -18.73 -10.08 25.24
C ALA A 25 -17.60 -10.67 24.38
N GLY A 26 -16.52 -9.90 24.22
CA GLY A 26 -15.47 -10.16 23.24
C GLY A 26 -14.83 -11.52 23.53
N ARG A 27 -14.49 -12.27 22.49
CA ARG A 27 -13.70 -13.52 22.61
C ARG A 27 -12.38 -13.23 23.33
N LYS A 28 -11.97 -14.14 24.21
CA LYS A 28 -10.79 -14.03 25.05
C LYS A 28 -9.99 -15.31 24.98
N ILE A 29 -8.66 -15.20 24.94
CA ILE A 29 -7.70 -16.30 25.08
C ILE A 29 -6.73 -15.93 26.20
N GLU A 30 -6.48 -16.89 27.09
CA GLU A 30 -5.42 -16.83 28.10
C GLU A 30 -4.21 -17.59 27.58
N VAL A 31 -3.07 -16.91 27.49
CA VAL A 31 -1.81 -17.50 27.01
C VAL A 31 -0.97 -17.90 28.20
N ARG A 32 -0.65 -19.20 28.28
CA ARG A 32 0.13 -19.77 29.39
C ARG A 32 1.63 -19.60 29.18
N TYR A 33 2.32 -19.36 30.26
CA TYR A 33 3.77 -19.35 30.30
C TYR A 33 4.32 -20.79 30.35
N ILE A 34 5.38 -21.05 29.61
CA ILE A 34 6.11 -22.33 29.60
C ILE A 34 7.58 -22.12 29.94
N ASN A 35 8.16 -23.07 30.65
CA ASN A 35 9.60 -23.05 31.03
C ASN A 35 10.49 -23.79 30.03
N SER A 36 9.89 -24.65 29.17
CA SER A 36 10.56 -25.42 28.13
C SER A 36 10.28 -24.78 26.76
N ALA A 37 11.29 -24.65 25.92
CA ALA A 37 11.09 -24.19 24.55
C ALA A 37 10.37 -25.27 23.74
N ILE A 38 9.42 -24.87 22.92
CA ILE A 38 8.75 -25.72 21.90
C ILE A 38 9.76 -25.96 20.76
N ASN A 39 9.82 -27.21 20.30
CA ASN A 39 10.57 -27.55 19.08
C ASN A 39 9.65 -27.37 17.87
N VAL A 40 9.83 -26.28 17.13
CA VAL A 40 8.99 -25.98 15.97
C VAL A 40 9.35 -26.93 14.83
N ASP A 41 8.61 -28.03 14.71
CA ASP A 41 8.82 -29.09 13.70
C ASP A 41 7.56 -29.41 12.86
N GLY A 42 6.46 -28.70 13.12
CA GLY A 42 5.19 -28.85 12.41
C GLY A 42 4.30 -29.96 13.00
N ASP A 43 4.57 -30.39 14.23
CA ASP A 43 3.73 -31.29 15.02
C ASP A 43 3.34 -30.61 16.34
N LEU A 44 2.15 -30.84 16.86
CA LEU A 44 1.65 -30.30 18.13
C LEU A 44 1.59 -31.40 19.20
N SER A 45 2.61 -32.27 19.25
CA SER A 45 2.66 -33.44 20.12
C SER A 45 3.18 -33.14 21.53
N GLU A 46 3.85 -32.01 21.75
CA GLU A 46 4.35 -31.63 23.07
C GLU A 46 3.18 -31.46 24.06
N HIS A 47 3.47 -31.86 25.32
CA HIS A 47 2.47 -31.82 26.39
C HIS A 47 1.93 -30.39 26.63
N GLU A 48 2.76 -29.39 26.44
CA GLU A 48 2.45 -27.96 26.62
C GLU A 48 1.29 -27.52 25.72
N TRP A 49 1.19 -28.05 24.49
CA TRP A 49 0.09 -27.75 23.57
C TRP A 49 -1.28 -28.22 24.09
N GLN A 50 -1.33 -29.24 24.95
CA GLN A 50 -2.58 -29.72 25.54
C GLN A 50 -3.16 -28.71 26.54
N THR A 51 -2.31 -27.88 27.14
CA THR A 51 -2.70 -26.89 28.15
C THR A 51 -2.76 -25.46 27.58
N ALA A 52 -2.45 -25.30 26.30
CA ALA A 52 -2.39 -24.00 25.63
C ALA A 52 -3.77 -23.32 25.56
N GLY A 53 -3.77 -22.00 25.67
CA GLY A 53 -4.94 -21.23 25.35
C GLY A 53 -5.34 -21.39 23.88
N SER A 54 -6.60 -21.67 23.59
CA SER A 54 -7.05 -21.98 22.24
C SER A 54 -8.22 -21.12 21.78
N GLY A 55 -8.29 -20.94 20.45
CA GLY A 55 -9.40 -20.28 19.77
C GLY A 55 -9.93 -21.16 18.62
N SER A 56 -11.25 -21.38 18.62
CA SER A 56 -11.94 -22.22 17.65
C SER A 56 -13.29 -21.59 17.26
N ASN A 57 -14.11 -22.32 16.50
CA ASN A 57 -15.43 -21.87 16.05
C ASN A 57 -15.37 -20.53 15.29
N PHE A 58 -14.63 -20.51 14.18
CA PHE A 58 -14.49 -19.33 13.32
C PHE A 58 -15.83 -19.00 12.67
N TRP A 59 -16.14 -17.72 12.62
CA TRP A 59 -17.28 -17.19 11.88
C TRP A 59 -16.91 -17.00 10.42
N GLN A 60 -17.78 -17.38 9.51
CA GLN A 60 -17.65 -16.96 8.12
C GLN A 60 -17.64 -15.42 8.04
N PHE A 61 -16.78 -14.90 7.21
CA PHE A 61 -16.79 -13.53 6.74
C PHE A 61 -17.33 -13.47 5.30
N PHE A 62 -17.01 -14.48 4.51
CA PHE A 62 -17.44 -14.67 3.14
C PHE A 62 -17.73 -16.18 2.91
N PRO A 63 -18.79 -16.58 2.20
CA PRO A 63 -19.74 -15.76 1.42
C PRO A 63 -20.82 -15.05 2.28
N THR A 64 -20.93 -15.38 3.56
CA THR A 64 -21.89 -14.77 4.51
C THR A 64 -21.17 -14.50 5.83
N ASP A 65 -21.68 -13.58 6.66
CA ASP A 65 -21.15 -13.29 8.01
C ASP A 65 -22.08 -13.78 9.12
N SER A 66 -22.94 -14.76 8.81
CA SER A 66 -23.98 -15.27 9.74
C SER A 66 -23.88 -16.77 10.06
N ALA A 67 -22.85 -17.45 9.56
CA ALA A 67 -22.62 -18.88 9.78
C ALA A 67 -21.24 -19.15 10.37
N ILE A 68 -21.05 -20.33 10.94
CA ILE A 68 -19.74 -20.85 11.34
C ILE A 68 -19.03 -21.41 10.10
N SER A 69 -17.70 -21.38 10.07
CA SER A 69 -16.87 -21.90 8.97
C SER A 69 -17.18 -23.38 8.70
N VAL A 70 -17.17 -23.76 7.41
CA VAL A 70 -17.42 -25.13 6.96
C VAL A 70 -16.31 -26.06 7.43
N ASN A 71 -15.05 -25.64 7.23
CA ASN A 71 -13.88 -26.40 7.66
C ASN A 71 -13.37 -25.82 8.99
N PRO A 72 -13.40 -26.60 10.09
CA PRO A 72 -12.94 -26.13 11.39
C PRO A 72 -11.47 -25.68 11.36
N THR A 73 -11.19 -24.63 12.09
CA THR A 73 -9.84 -24.13 12.38
C THR A 73 -9.71 -23.91 13.86
N GLU A 74 -8.62 -24.40 14.44
CA GLU A 74 -8.24 -24.17 15.83
C GLU A 74 -6.82 -23.58 15.85
N PHE A 75 -6.59 -22.55 16.66
CA PHE A 75 -5.25 -22.05 16.95
C PHE A 75 -5.00 -22.05 18.44
N ARG A 76 -3.76 -22.27 18.83
CA ARG A 76 -3.27 -22.36 20.21
C ARG A 76 -2.10 -21.43 20.40
N LEU A 77 -1.99 -20.83 21.59
CA LEU A 77 -0.94 -19.89 21.92
C LEU A 77 -0.29 -20.27 23.26
N LEU A 78 1.06 -20.25 23.27
CA LEU A 78 1.92 -20.38 24.42
C LEU A 78 3.00 -19.29 24.38
N TYR A 79 3.71 -19.04 25.45
CA TYR A 79 4.86 -18.15 25.44
C TYR A 79 5.90 -18.51 26.50
N ASP A 80 7.14 -18.11 26.23
CA ASP A 80 8.26 -18.10 27.16
C ASP A 80 8.85 -16.69 27.32
N ASP A 81 10.03 -16.54 27.84
CA ASP A 81 10.71 -15.24 27.98
C ASP A 81 11.14 -14.60 26.65
N HIS A 82 11.15 -15.36 25.56
CA HIS A 82 11.74 -14.97 24.28
C HIS A 82 10.74 -14.96 23.14
N ASN A 83 9.77 -15.88 23.14
CA ASN A 83 8.90 -16.13 21.99
C ASN A 83 7.43 -16.25 22.41
N ILE A 84 6.55 -15.91 21.48
CA ILE A 84 5.18 -16.41 21.44
C ILE A 84 5.14 -17.57 20.45
N TYR A 85 4.60 -18.72 20.88
CA TYR A 85 4.42 -19.91 20.07
C TYR A 85 2.99 -20.01 19.57
N VAL A 86 2.85 -20.42 18.33
CA VAL A 86 1.57 -20.54 17.63
C VAL A 86 1.44 -21.95 17.08
N GLY A 87 0.44 -22.68 17.50
CA GLY A 87 0.04 -23.96 16.93
C GLY A 87 -1.31 -23.84 16.24
N ILE A 88 -1.44 -24.25 14.98
CA ILE A 88 -2.70 -24.21 14.23
C ILE A 88 -3.01 -25.58 13.67
N ARG A 89 -4.25 -26.02 13.83
CA ARG A 89 -4.83 -27.15 13.10
C ARG A 89 -5.98 -26.67 12.26
N ALA A 90 -5.89 -26.85 10.93
CA ALA A 90 -6.89 -26.40 9.99
C ALA A 90 -7.40 -27.58 9.15
N ALA A 91 -8.66 -27.94 9.31
CA ALA A 91 -9.31 -29.01 8.55
C ALA A 91 -9.47 -28.62 7.08
N VAL A 92 -9.39 -29.61 6.17
CA VAL A 92 -9.53 -29.45 4.72
C VAL A 92 -10.40 -30.56 4.14
N GLN A 93 -10.90 -30.36 2.92
CA GLN A 93 -11.68 -31.36 2.21
C GLN A 93 -10.85 -32.24 1.28
N SER A 94 -9.65 -31.81 0.94
CA SER A 94 -8.72 -32.53 0.06
C SER A 94 -7.29 -31.97 0.20
N ASP A 95 -6.33 -32.67 -0.38
CA ASP A 95 -4.92 -32.27 -0.48
C ASP A 95 -4.63 -31.26 -1.62
N ASN A 96 -5.63 -30.82 -2.34
CA ASN A 96 -5.51 -29.82 -3.43
C ASN A 96 -5.43 -28.39 -2.89
N TYR A 97 -4.33 -28.06 -2.24
CA TYR A 97 -4.10 -26.71 -1.73
C TYR A 97 -3.86 -25.70 -2.85
N VAL A 98 -4.41 -24.50 -2.66
CA VAL A 98 -4.15 -23.36 -3.56
C VAL A 98 -3.02 -22.55 -2.97
N VAL A 99 -1.80 -22.74 -3.49
CA VAL A 99 -0.62 -21.95 -3.11
C VAL A 99 0.10 -21.53 -4.39
N ALA A 100 0.04 -20.24 -4.69
CA ALA A 100 0.51 -19.71 -5.96
C ALA A 100 2.05 -19.75 -6.10
N SER A 101 2.79 -19.67 -4.98
CA SER A 101 4.23 -19.55 -4.97
C SER A 101 4.81 -19.93 -3.60
N LEU A 102 6.04 -20.44 -3.57
CA LEU A 102 6.81 -20.63 -2.33
C LEU A 102 7.54 -19.36 -1.88
N ARG A 103 7.36 -18.27 -2.60
CA ARG A 103 7.97 -16.98 -2.23
C ARG A 103 7.29 -16.41 -0.99
N ARG A 104 8.11 -15.92 -0.04
CA ARG A 104 7.67 -15.15 1.13
C ARG A 104 6.83 -13.93 0.70
N ASP A 105 5.97 -13.44 1.58
CA ASP A 105 5.07 -12.30 1.38
C ASP A 105 4.02 -12.53 0.29
N PHE A 106 3.47 -13.74 0.31
CA PHE A 106 2.43 -14.15 -0.61
C PHE A 106 1.17 -13.26 -0.53
N GLY A 107 0.46 -13.12 -1.64
CA GLY A 107 -0.86 -12.48 -1.67
C GLY A 107 -1.87 -13.31 -0.87
N GLY A 108 -2.51 -12.72 0.16
CA GLY A 108 -3.45 -13.46 1.02
C GLY A 108 -4.72 -13.91 0.30
N THR A 109 -5.12 -13.20 -0.76
CA THR A 109 -6.41 -13.41 -1.43
C THR A 109 -6.43 -14.52 -2.47
N ASN A 110 -5.30 -15.11 -2.80
CA ASN A 110 -5.15 -16.13 -3.83
C ASN A 110 -4.36 -17.36 -3.35
N ASN A 111 -4.29 -17.54 -2.03
CA ASN A 111 -3.62 -18.67 -1.39
C ASN A 111 -4.45 -19.18 -0.23
N ASP A 112 -4.47 -20.53 -0.04
CA ASP A 112 -4.85 -21.10 1.24
C ASP A 112 -3.91 -20.61 2.32
N ASN A 113 -4.44 -19.97 3.36
CA ASN A 113 -3.63 -19.47 4.45
C ASN A 113 -4.41 -19.28 5.74
N VAL A 114 -3.69 -19.34 6.86
CA VAL A 114 -4.16 -18.87 8.16
C VAL A 114 -3.27 -17.72 8.59
N THR A 115 -3.88 -16.68 9.11
CA THR A 115 -3.17 -15.45 9.46
C THR A 115 -3.57 -14.99 10.85
N LEU A 116 -2.57 -14.69 11.69
CA LEU A 116 -2.75 -14.05 12.99
C LEU A 116 -2.37 -12.57 12.91
N MET A 117 -3.11 -11.75 13.64
CA MET A 117 -2.80 -10.34 13.86
C MET A 117 -2.74 -10.05 15.36
N PHE A 118 -1.70 -9.35 15.80
CA PHE A 118 -1.50 -8.93 17.18
C PHE A 118 -1.49 -7.41 17.28
N ASP A 119 -2.50 -6.83 17.92
CA ASP A 119 -2.48 -5.45 18.40
C ASP A 119 -1.87 -5.44 19.79
N THR A 120 -0.56 -5.29 19.83
CA THR A 120 0.28 -5.41 21.02
C THR A 120 0.14 -4.25 22.01
N PHE A 121 -0.46 -3.14 21.55
CA PHE A 121 -0.75 -1.97 22.37
C PHE A 121 -2.23 -1.86 22.77
N SER A 122 -3.07 -2.77 22.26
CA SER A 122 -4.53 -2.79 22.51
C SER A 122 -5.23 -1.46 22.16
N ASP A 123 -4.74 -0.77 21.14
CA ASP A 123 -5.21 0.58 20.79
C ASP A 123 -6.12 0.62 19.56
N GLY A 124 -6.23 -0.49 18.82
CA GLY A 124 -7.05 -0.58 17.61
C GLY A 124 -6.58 0.29 16.45
N THR A 125 -5.32 0.76 16.49
CA THR A 125 -4.74 1.63 15.44
C THR A 125 -3.65 0.94 14.65
N THR A 126 -2.84 0.07 15.29
CA THR A 126 -1.75 -0.66 14.65
C THR A 126 -1.72 -2.12 15.09
N ALA A 127 -1.28 -3.02 14.20
CA ALA A 127 -1.08 -4.44 14.51
C ALA A 127 0.05 -5.04 13.67
N PHE A 128 0.58 -6.16 14.15
CA PHE A 128 1.55 -7.01 13.46
C PHE A 128 0.83 -8.25 12.94
N LEU A 129 1.07 -8.60 11.69
CA LEU A 129 0.42 -9.69 11.00
C LEU A 129 1.44 -10.77 10.65
N PHE A 130 1.06 -12.05 10.85
CA PHE A 130 1.82 -13.23 10.49
C PHE A 130 0.92 -14.22 9.76
N GLY A 131 1.16 -14.40 8.46
CA GLY A 131 0.40 -15.30 7.59
C GLY A 131 1.21 -16.54 7.25
N MET A 132 0.54 -17.67 7.14
CA MET A 132 1.13 -19.00 6.98
C MET A 132 0.33 -19.80 5.97
N THR A 133 1.00 -20.41 5.00
CA THR A 133 0.38 -21.33 4.04
C THR A 133 0.61 -22.79 4.45
N PRO A 134 -0.16 -23.76 3.90
CA PRO A 134 0.08 -25.19 4.15
C PRO A 134 1.48 -25.67 3.74
N TYR A 135 2.16 -24.98 2.80
CA TYR A 135 3.54 -25.28 2.41
C TYR A 135 4.60 -24.62 3.31
N GLY A 136 4.20 -24.03 4.46
CA GLY A 136 5.10 -23.33 5.37
C GLY A 136 5.72 -22.07 4.77
N VAL A 137 5.00 -21.40 3.87
CA VAL A 137 5.42 -20.09 3.36
C VAL A 137 4.98 -19.01 4.31
N GLN A 138 5.89 -18.13 4.66
CA GLN A 138 5.70 -17.02 5.58
C GLN A 138 5.22 -15.77 4.86
N ARG A 139 4.42 -15.00 5.55
CA ARG A 139 4.01 -13.64 5.18
C ARG A 139 3.92 -12.80 6.44
N GLU A 140 4.45 -11.61 6.38
CA GLU A 140 4.21 -10.63 7.43
C GLU A 140 3.74 -9.29 6.88
N ALA A 141 3.10 -8.51 7.74
CA ALA A 141 2.74 -7.13 7.44
C ALA A 141 2.59 -6.31 8.73
N PHE A 142 2.84 -5.02 8.61
CA PHE A 142 2.45 -4.03 9.60
C PHE A 142 1.13 -3.40 9.18
N ILE A 143 0.15 -3.46 10.08
CA ILE A 143 -1.18 -2.86 9.87
C ILE A 143 -1.24 -1.52 10.58
N SER A 144 -1.67 -0.49 9.87
CA SER A 144 -1.88 0.86 10.39
C SER A 144 -3.27 1.39 10.04
N GLY A 145 -3.63 2.59 10.51
CA GLY A 145 -4.94 3.18 10.23
C GLY A 145 -6.13 2.35 10.73
N GLY A 146 -5.89 1.46 11.71
CA GLY A 146 -6.91 0.55 12.22
C GLY A 146 -7.29 -0.58 11.28
N GLY A 147 -6.51 -0.84 10.23
CA GLY A 147 -6.76 -1.90 9.24
C GLY A 147 -8.05 -1.70 8.43
N SER A 148 -8.50 -0.47 8.30
CA SER A 148 -9.80 -0.12 7.71
C SER A 148 -9.73 0.14 6.20
N ASP A 149 -8.53 0.25 5.63
CA ASP A 149 -8.29 0.40 4.21
C ASP A 149 -7.01 -0.37 3.77
N ARG A 150 -6.84 -0.52 2.46
CA ARG A 150 -5.69 -1.24 1.90
C ARG A 150 -4.37 -0.50 2.04
N ASN A 151 -4.39 0.83 2.15
CA ASN A 151 -3.18 1.64 2.26
C ASN A 151 -2.51 1.46 3.64
N GLY A 152 -3.29 1.08 4.64
CA GLY A 152 -2.79 0.72 5.97
C GLY A 152 -2.11 -0.64 6.06
N PHE A 153 -2.00 -1.41 4.94
CA PHE A 153 -1.45 -2.75 4.92
C PHE A 153 -0.05 -2.75 4.30
N ASN A 154 0.99 -2.75 5.12
CA ASN A 154 2.38 -2.71 4.68
C ASN A 154 3.02 -4.10 4.74
N THR A 155 3.13 -4.77 3.58
CA THR A 155 3.74 -6.11 3.40
C THR A 155 5.27 -6.08 3.30
N SER A 156 5.88 -4.92 3.28
CA SER A 156 7.35 -4.80 3.24
C SER A 156 7.97 -4.70 4.64
N TRP A 157 7.15 -4.88 5.68
CA TRP A 157 7.62 -5.01 7.05
C TRP A 157 8.10 -6.45 7.28
N ASP A 158 9.39 -6.67 7.17
CA ASP A 158 10.05 -7.97 7.29
C ASP A 158 10.59 -8.21 8.69
N GLN A 159 10.37 -9.43 9.24
CA GLN A 159 10.88 -9.84 10.55
C GLN A 159 11.40 -11.28 10.53
N LYS A 160 12.26 -11.58 11.51
CA LYS A 160 12.75 -12.94 11.72
C LYS A 160 11.78 -13.71 12.63
N TRP A 161 11.22 -14.79 12.14
CA TRP A 161 10.42 -15.76 12.89
C TRP A 161 10.50 -17.11 12.21
N HIS A 162 10.13 -18.18 12.89
CA HIS A 162 10.25 -19.52 12.37
C HIS A 162 8.88 -20.17 12.19
N LEU A 163 8.73 -20.97 11.13
CA LEU A 163 7.49 -21.67 10.76
C LEU A 163 7.83 -23.03 10.16
N GLU A 164 7.21 -24.07 10.69
CA GLU A 164 7.13 -25.39 10.06
C GLU A 164 5.68 -25.80 9.81
N SER A 165 5.48 -26.71 8.87
CA SER A 165 4.14 -27.18 8.50
C SER A 165 4.14 -28.63 8.10
N THR A 166 3.08 -29.35 8.51
CA THR A 166 2.82 -30.75 8.12
C THR A 166 1.44 -30.88 7.53
N MET A 167 1.34 -31.51 6.37
CA MET A 167 0.09 -31.74 5.65
C MET A 167 -0.37 -33.17 5.81
N PHE A 168 -1.66 -33.34 6.13
CA PHE A 168 -2.38 -34.63 6.22
C PHE A 168 -3.51 -34.67 5.20
N GLU A 169 -4.21 -35.77 5.07
CA GLU A 169 -5.31 -35.93 4.10
C GLU A 169 -6.53 -35.04 4.44
N ASP A 170 -6.82 -34.84 5.75
CA ASP A 170 -8.02 -34.14 6.24
C ASP A 170 -7.71 -32.81 6.94
N HIS A 171 -6.45 -32.49 7.19
CA HIS A 171 -6.02 -31.24 7.82
C HIS A 171 -4.55 -30.91 7.54
N TYR A 172 -4.13 -29.72 7.90
CA TYR A 172 -2.72 -29.36 8.04
C TYR A 172 -2.45 -28.74 9.39
N ILE A 173 -1.21 -28.89 9.83
CA ILE A 173 -0.67 -28.28 11.05
C ILE A 173 0.31 -27.20 10.63
N LEU A 174 0.25 -26.06 11.32
CA LEU A 174 1.24 -24.98 11.24
C LEU A 174 1.74 -24.74 12.64
N GLU A 175 3.05 -24.76 12.81
CA GLU A 175 3.69 -24.46 14.06
C GLU A 175 4.73 -23.36 13.89
N ALA A 176 4.65 -22.34 14.75
CA ALA A 176 5.52 -21.17 14.60
C ALA A 176 6.03 -20.65 15.94
N SER A 177 7.24 -20.09 15.92
CA SER A 177 7.79 -19.25 17.00
C SER A 177 8.05 -17.84 16.50
N ILE A 178 7.46 -16.86 17.18
CA ILE A 178 7.59 -15.44 16.89
C ILE A 178 8.35 -14.79 18.04
N PRO A 179 9.61 -14.38 17.82
CA PRO A 179 10.39 -13.74 18.87
C PRO A 179 9.78 -12.41 19.32
N PHE A 180 9.74 -12.15 20.61
CA PHE A 180 9.32 -10.86 21.15
C PHE A 180 10.18 -9.69 20.63
N SER A 181 11.44 -9.95 20.27
CA SER A 181 12.32 -8.97 19.63
C SER A 181 11.84 -8.53 18.23
N SER A 182 11.00 -9.32 17.56
CA SER A 182 10.37 -8.99 16.28
C SER A 182 9.11 -8.14 16.45
N LEU A 183 8.60 -7.97 17.66
CA LEU A 183 7.39 -7.23 17.99
C LEU A 183 7.71 -5.97 18.78
N LYS A 184 6.86 -4.96 18.65
CA LYS A 184 6.88 -3.78 19.51
C LYS A 184 5.68 -3.84 20.44
N PHE A 185 5.93 -3.72 21.74
CA PHE A 185 4.89 -3.77 22.78
C PHE A 185 5.33 -3.00 24.01
N ARG A 186 4.42 -2.80 24.94
CA ARG A 186 4.71 -2.13 26.20
C ARG A 186 5.31 -3.13 27.20
N GLU A 187 6.41 -2.78 27.83
CA GLU A 187 6.98 -3.52 28.97
C GLU A 187 5.94 -3.60 30.11
N GLY A 188 5.80 -4.77 30.71
CA GLY A 188 4.80 -5.04 31.76
C GLY A 188 3.37 -5.25 31.22
N SER A 189 3.19 -5.30 29.90
CA SER A 189 1.86 -5.59 29.31
C SER A 189 1.43 -7.02 29.61
N GLN A 190 0.18 -7.21 30.00
CA GLN A 190 -0.48 -8.50 30.13
C GLN A 190 -1.62 -8.67 29.12
N LYS A 191 -2.00 -7.61 28.42
CA LYS A 191 -3.17 -7.62 27.51
C LYS A 191 -2.78 -7.11 26.15
N TRP A 192 -3.04 -7.95 25.15
CA TRP A 192 -3.04 -7.61 23.75
C TRP A 192 -4.44 -7.85 23.15
N ARG A 193 -4.58 -7.52 21.87
CA ARG A 193 -5.73 -7.98 21.08
C ARG A 193 -5.24 -8.89 19.98
N VAL A 194 -6.05 -9.89 19.63
CA VAL A 194 -5.69 -10.90 18.63
C VAL A 194 -6.86 -11.15 17.70
N GLN A 195 -6.55 -11.33 16.42
CA GLN A 195 -7.44 -11.91 15.43
C GLN A 195 -6.73 -13.02 14.70
N CYS A 196 -7.41 -14.14 14.52
CA CYS A 196 -7.01 -15.21 13.61
C CYS A 196 -8.05 -15.31 12.50
N TYR A 197 -7.62 -15.30 11.25
CA TYR A 197 -8.51 -15.49 10.12
C TYR A 197 -7.92 -16.49 9.12
N ARG A 198 -8.80 -17.12 8.35
CA ARG A 198 -8.43 -18.11 7.34
C ARG A 198 -9.02 -17.75 5.99
N TRP A 199 -8.23 -17.92 4.95
CA TRP A 199 -8.66 -18.05 3.57
C TRP A 199 -8.66 -19.53 3.21
N ASP A 200 -9.84 -20.11 2.99
CA ASP A 200 -10.03 -21.47 2.51
C ASP A 200 -10.45 -21.41 1.03
N MET A 201 -9.47 -21.60 0.15
CA MET A 201 -9.68 -21.47 -1.28
C MET A 201 -10.42 -22.69 -1.86
N GLN A 202 -10.40 -23.83 -1.17
CA GLN A 202 -11.12 -25.03 -1.60
C GLN A 202 -12.64 -24.82 -1.54
N THR A 203 -13.11 -24.18 -0.49
CA THR A 203 -14.53 -23.85 -0.27
C THR A 203 -14.92 -22.46 -0.74
N ASN A 204 -13.95 -21.66 -1.20
CA ASN A 204 -14.09 -20.21 -1.46
C ASN A 204 -14.56 -19.43 -0.22
N GLU A 205 -14.17 -19.86 0.96
CA GLU A 205 -14.58 -19.30 2.22
C GLU A 205 -13.48 -18.40 2.82
N GLN A 206 -13.92 -17.34 3.49
CA GLN A 206 -13.08 -16.55 4.39
C GLN A 206 -13.74 -16.60 5.75
N SER A 207 -12.97 -16.88 6.78
CA SER A 207 -13.48 -16.98 8.15
C SER A 207 -12.55 -16.30 9.15
N ALA A 208 -13.09 -15.84 10.27
CA ALA A 208 -12.36 -15.17 11.33
C ALA A 208 -12.80 -15.65 12.71
N TRP A 209 -11.86 -15.73 13.64
CA TRP A 209 -12.15 -16.14 15.00
C TRP A 209 -13.06 -15.15 15.73
N ALA A 210 -12.72 -13.87 15.76
CA ALA A 210 -13.63 -12.82 16.17
C ALA A 210 -14.47 -12.36 14.96
N ARG A 211 -15.76 -12.27 15.11
CA ARG A 211 -16.70 -11.99 14.01
C ARG A 211 -16.45 -10.61 13.41
N VAL A 212 -16.30 -10.54 12.10
CA VAL A 212 -16.15 -9.29 11.33
C VAL A 212 -17.36 -9.14 10.41
N PRO A 213 -18.08 -8.01 10.42
CA PRO A 213 -19.15 -7.75 9.47
C PRO A 213 -18.66 -7.68 8.03
N GLN A 214 -19.42 -8.20 7.07
CA GLN A 214 -19.04 -8.30 5.65
C GLN A 214 -18.79 -6.97 4.93
N ASN A 215 -19.33 -5.86 5.45
CA ASN A 215 -19.06 -4.50 4.95
C ASN A 215 -17.76 -3.88 5.48
N GLN A 216 -17.03 -4.62 6.31
CA GLN A 216 -15.74 -4.20 6.87
C GLN A 216 -14.60 -4.99 6.21
N MET A 217 -13.36 -4.58 6.41
CA MET A 217 -12.21 -5.37 6.00
C MET A 217 -11.92 -6.46 7.04
N LEU A 218 -11.50 -7.64 6.56
CA LEU A 218 -11.12 -8.76 7.43
C LEU A 218 -9.97 -8.42 8.37
N SER A 219 -9.11 -7.48 7.96
CA SER A 219 -8.00 -6.93 8.74
C SER A 219 -8.38 -5.80 9.70
N SER A 220 -9.68 -5.44 9.80
CA SER A 220 -10.12 -4.33 10.65
C SER A 220 -9.85 -4.58 12.12
N LEU A 221 -9.05 -3.73 12.74
CA LEU A 221 -8.69 -3.83 14.16
C LEU A 221 -9.84 -3.45 15.11
N ALA A 222 -10.99 -3.00 14.56
CA ALA A 222 -12.19 -2.80 15.36
C ALA A 222 -12.76 -4.12 15.92
N PHE A 223 -12.51 -5.25 15.21
CA PHE A 223 -13.15 -6.54 15.48
C PHE A 223 -12.10 -7.58 15.87
N MET A 224 -11.44 -7.41 17.01
CA MET A 224 -10.44 -8.34 17.54
C MET A 224 -10.87 -8.85 18.91
N GLY A 225 -10.47 -10.08 19.24
CA GLY A 225 -10.60 -10.64 20.59
C GLY A 225 -9.48 -10.15 21.53
N GLN A 226 -9.62 -10.46 22.81
CA GLN A 226 -8.61 -10.18 23.84
C GLN A 226 -7.65 -11.35 23.98
N LEU A 227 -6.39 -11.04 24.22
CA LEU A 227 -5.33 -11.97 24.57
C LEU A 227 -4.76 -11.53 25.90
N GLU A 228 -4.74 -12.43 26.90
CA GLU A 228 -4.20 -12.18 28.23
C GLU A 228 -3.03 -13.15 28.50
N PHE A 229 -1.88 -12.57 28.83
CA PHE A 229 -0.71 -13.33 29.25
C PHE A 229 -0.80 -13.66 30.76
N GLU A 230 -0.41 -14.86 31.14
CA GLU A 230 -0.41 -15.31 32.53
C GLU A 230 0.45 -14.40 33.42
N ASN A 231 1.63 -13.99 32.91
CA ASN A 231 2.54 -13.07 33.59
C ASN A 231 2.73 -11.78 32.77
N PRO A 232 3.08 -10.65 33.41
CA PRO A 232 3.47 -9.44 32.69
C PRO A 232 4.67 -9.70 31.79
N LEU A 233 4.62 -9.24 30.54
CA LEU A 233 5.72 -9.39 29.60
C LEU A 233 6.92 -8.55 30.01
N GLY A 234 8.09 -9.16 30.04
CA GLY A 234 9.35 -8.51 30.33
C GLY A 234 9.82 -7.56 29.24
N LYS A 235 11.04 -7.06 29.42
CA LYS A 235 11.72 -6.25 28.43
C LYS A 235 12.16 -7.13 27.26
N SER A 236 11.73 -6.81 26.05
CA SER A 236 12.27 -7.45 24.85
C SER A 236 13.77 -7.15 24.74
N ARG A 237 14.57 -8.17 24.46
CA ARG A 237 15.95 -7.95 24.03
C ARG A 237 15.91 -7.36 22.64
N THR A 238 16.41 -6.15 22.51
CA THR A 238 16.33 -5.43 21.26
C THR A 238 17.64 -5.60 20.52
N PRO A 239 17.68 -6.31 19.41
CA PRO A 239 18.90 -6.45 18.64
C PRO A 239 19.29 -5.11 18.02
N PHE A 240 20.56 -4.80 18.07
CA PHE A 240 21.20 -3.88 17.17
C PHE A 240 21.44 -4.62 15.84
N SER A 241 20.91 -4.10 14.74
CA SER A 241 21.09 -4.73 13.43
C SER A 241 21.90 -3.85 12.52
N ILE A 242 22.87 -4.44 11.83
CA ILE A 242 23.62 -3.80 10.73
C ILE A 242 23.31 -4.56 9.45
N ILE A 243 23.01 -3.82 8.38
CA ILE A 243 22.64 -4.35 7.07
C ILE A 243 23.57 -3.76 6.01
N PRO A 244 24.85 -4.21 5.94
CA PRO A 244 25.74 -3.79 4.87
C PRO A 244 25.28 -4.32 3.51
N TYR A 245 25.58 -3.57 2.46
CA TYR A 245 25.41 -4.04 1.11
C TYR A 245 26.64 -3.73 0.24
N VAL A 246 26.80 -4.55 -0.79
CA VAL A 246 27.70 -4.33 -1.92
C VAL A 246 26.87 -4.44 -3.19
N ASN A 247 27.06 -3.48 -4.09
CA ASN A 247 26.38 -3.46 -5.38
C ASN A 247 27.37 -3.19 -6.52
N GLY A 248 27.47 -4.11 -7.48
CA GLY A 248 28.20 -3.96 -8.71
C GLY A 248 27.25 -3.80 -9.89
N LEU A 249 27.31 -2.66 -10.55
CA LEU A 249 26.50 -2.33 -11.72
C LEU A 249 27.41 -2.11 -12.94
N THR A 250 27.08 -2.75 -14.06
CA THR A 250 27.64 -2.41 -15.39
C THR A 250 26.49 -2.11 -16.33
N SER A 251 26.57 -0.99 -17.04
CA SER A 251 25.53 -0.57 -17.97
C SER A 251 26.10 -0.01 -19.26
N LYS A 252 25.36 -0.18 -20.35
CA LYS A 252 25.61 0.43 -21.66
C LYS A 252 24.37 1.19 -22.10
N ASP A 253 24.50 2.49 -22.23
CA ASP A 253 23.56 3.37 -22.89
C ASP A 253 23.96 3.45 -24.38
N TYR A 254 23.11 2.87 -25.24
CA TYR A 254 23.36 2.82 -26.69
C TYR A 254 22.94 4.11 -27.39
N VAL A 255 22.06 4.92 -26.78
CA VAL A 255 21.61 6.20 -27.32
C VAL A 255 22.74 7.23 -27.24
N ASN A 256 23.43 7.27 -26.10
CA ASN A 256 24.51 8.22 -25.83
C ASN A 256 25.91 7.58 -26.02
N ASP A 257 25.97 6.32 -26.46
CA ASP A 257 27.20 5.50 -26.60
C ASP A 257 28.08 5.51 -25.34
N LYS A 258 27.45 5.47 -24.17
CA LYS A 258 28.14 5.56 -22.87
C LYS A 258 28.12 4.20 -22.17
N THR A 259 29.31 3.74 -21.74
CA THR A 259 29.42 2.58 -20.83
C THR A 259 29.79 3.08 -19.45
N ASP A 260 29.10 2.62 -18.43
CA ASP A 260 29.36 2.95 -17.03
C ASP A 260 29.49 1.66 -16.20
N SER A 261 30.44 1.65 -15.28
CA SER A 261 30.62 0.56 -14.33
C SER A 261 30.88 1.15 -12.95
N LYS A 262 30.04 0.75 -11.99
CA LYS A 262 30.07 1.26 -10.62
C LYS A 262 30.15 0.10 -9.63
N LEU A 263 30.99 0.29 -8.61
CA LEU A 263 30.97 -0.51 -7.39
C LEU A 263 30.56 0.39 -6.24
N ALA A 264 29.43 0.09 -5.61
CA ALA A 264 28.88 0.87 -4.51
C ALA A 264 28.87 0.05 -3.21
N PHE A 265 29.15 0.71 -2.12
CA PHE A 265 29.07 0.19 -0.77
C PHE A 265 28.22 1.12 0.06
N GLY A 266 27.43 0.54 0.94
CA GLY A 266 26.63 1.29 1.88
C GLY A 266 25.97 0.35 2.88
N GLY A 267 25.00 0.84 3.60
CA GLY A 267 24.27 0.00 4.54
C GLY A 267 23.34 0.79 5.44
N ASP A 268 22.54 0.00 6.13
CA ASP A 268 21.59 0.49 7.12
C ASP A 268 21.97 -0.05 8.49
N ALA A 269 21.65 0.72 9.55
CA ALA A 269 21.71 0.28 10.93
C ALA A 269 20.33 0.49 11.57
N LYS A 270 19.86 -0.51 12.30
CA LYS A 270 18.61 -0.43 13.07
C LYS A 270 18.93 -0.59 14.55
N VAL A 271 18.57 0.43 15.33
CA VAL A 271 18.75 0.47 16.78
C VAL A 271 17.38 0.62 17.41
N ALA A 272 16.94 -0.36 18.15
CA ALA A 272 15.71 -0.18 18.89
C ALA A 272 15.98 0.58 20.21
N ILE A 273 15.11 1.53 20.50
CA ILE A 273 15.16 2.36 21.70
C ILE A 273 14.00 1.96 22.60
N GLY A 274 14.30 1.21 23.65
CA GLY A 274 13.27 0.55 24.45
C GLY A 274 12.47 -0.47 23.63
N ASN A 275 11.26 -0.77 24.05
CA ASN A 275 10.40 -1.77 23.40
C ASN A 275 9.47 -1.18 22.31
N SER A 276 9.51 0.12 22.05
CA SER A 276 8.47 0.79 21.25
C SER A 276 8.97 1.76 20.19
N MET A 277 10.26 2.10 20.16
CA MET A 277 10.84 3.02 19.18
C MET A 277 12.02 2.38 18.42
N ASN A 278 12.27 2.84 17.20
CA ASN A 278 13.42 2.50 16.37
C ASN A 278 14.14 3.76 15.90
N LEU A 279 15.47 3.69 15.90
CA LEU A 279 16.34 4.58 15.16
C LEU A 279 16.93 3.79 13.99
N ASP A 280 16.60 4.18 12.78
CA ASP A 280 17.17 3.65 11.54
C ASP A 280 18.13 4.69 10.98
N ILE A 281 19.33 4.26 10.62
CA ILE A 281 20.37 5.10 10.02
C ILE A 281 20.75 4.47 8.70
N THR A 282 20.88 5.28 7.65
CA THR A 282 21.34 4.82 6.33
C THR A 282 22.51 5.64 5.86
N VAL A 283 23.47 4.98 5.22
CA VAL A 283 24.65 5.63 4.61
C VAL A 283 24.77 5.10 3.18
N ASN A 284 24.81 6.02 2.22
CA ASN A 284 24.88 5.73 0.80
C ASN A 284 23.84 4.66 0.38
N PRO A 285 22.52 4.86 0.68
CA PRO A 285 21.51 3.85 0.42
C PRO A 285 21.48 3.50 -1.05
N ASP A 286 21.42 2.19 -1.34
CA ASP A 286 21.31 1.71 -2.71
C ASP A 286 19.84 1.59 -3.10
N PHE A 287 19.41 2.45 -3.98
CA PHE A 287 18.11 2.40 -4.63
C PHE A 287 18.19 1.86 -6.05
N SER A 288 19.25 1.10 -6.38
CA SER A 288 19.32 0.38 -7.64
C SER A 288 18.05 -0.44 -7.83
N ASN A 289 17.48 -0.36 -9.02
CA ASN A 289 16.16 -0.88 -9.37
C ASN A 289 16.12 -2.41 -9.29
N VAL A 290 16.11 -2.95 -8.10
CA VAL A 290 15.87 -4.39 -7.87
C VAL A 290 14.44 -4.74 -8.29
N GLU A 291 13.49 -3.80 -8.17
CA GLU A 291 12.12 -3.90 -8.68
C GLU A 291 11.81 -2.74 -9.64
N VAL A 292 11.58 -3.07 -10.90
CA VAL A 292 11.17 -2.10 -11.92
C VAL A 292 9.72 -1.69 -11.70
N ASP A 293 9.39 -0.42 -11.95
CA ASP A 293 8.00 0.03 -11.95
C ASP A 293 7.26 -0.49 -13.19
N ASP A 294 5.98 -0.84 -13.00
CA ASP A 294 5.13 -1.26 -14.11
C ASP A 294 4.92 -0.10 -15.09
N ILE A 295 5.00 -0.39 -16.38
CA ILE A 295 4.62 0.56 -17.43
C ILE A 295 3.10 0.56 -17.55
N PHE A 296 2.52 1.73 -17.71
CA PHE A 296 1.10 1.91 -17.99
C PHE A 296 0.90 3.03 -19.02
N THR A 297 -0.18 2.96 -19.76
CA THR A 297 -0.61 4.00 -20.70
C THR A 297 -1.26 5.15 -19.90
N ASN A 298 -0.65 6.35 -19.94
CA ASN A 298 -1.24 7.53 -19.30
C ASN A 298 -1.96 8.41 -20.34
N LEU A 299 -3.27 8.32 -20.37
CA LEU A 299 -4.15 9.15 -21.21
C LEU A 299 -4.67 10.42 -20.49
N THR A 300 -4.25 10.62 -19.23
CA THR A 300 -4.67 11.76 -18.43
C THR A 300 -3.69 12.93 -18.53
N ARG A 301 -4.15 14.11 -18.18
CA ARG A 301 -3.32 15.33 -18.09
C ARG A 301 -2.54 15.45 -16.76
N PHE A 302 -2.64 14.46 -15.88
CA PHE A 302 -2.11 14.49 -14.53
C PHE A 302 -0.89 13.59 -14.36
N GLU A 303 -0.04 13.95 -13.40
CA GLU A 303 1.06 13.09 -12.93
C GLU A 303 0.48 11.84 -12.26
N VAL A 304 1.12 10.69 -12.49
CA VAL A 304 0.71 9.41 -11.92
C VAL A 304 1.46 9.16 -10.62
N PHE A 305 0.72 8.72 -9.62
CA PHE A 305 1.27 8.29 -8.34
C PHE A 305 1.87 6.88 -8.45
N LEU A 306 3.14 6.74 -8.09
CA LEU A 306 3.83 5.46 -8.00
C LEU A 306 4.16 5.15 -6.54
N PRO A 307 3.84 3.95 -6.02
CA PRO A 307 4.10 3.62 -4.61
C PRO A 307 5.60 3.58 -4.30
N GLU A 308 5.96 3.83 -3.03
CA GLU A 308 7.33 3.68 -2.54
C GLU A 308 7.73 2.19 -2.51
N LYS A 309 8.93 1.87 -3.00
CA LYS A 309 9.49 0.51 -3.04
C LYS A 309 10.81 0.37 -2.25
N ARG A 310 11.37 1.48 -1.78
CA ARG A 310 12.65 1.51 -1.07
C ARG A 310 12.45 1.17 0.41
N GLN A 311 13.05 0.07 0.86
CA GLN A 311 12.84 -0.51 2.20
C GLN A 311 13.00 0.49 3.34
N PHE A 312 14.02 1.35 3.28
CA PHE A 312 14.26 2.37 4.31
C PHE A 312 13.04 3.29 4.52
N PHE A 313 12.28 3.63 3.47
CA PHE A 313 11.12 4.52 3.57
C PHE A 313 9.80 3.81 3.86
N ILE A 314 9.76 2.47 3.73
CA ILE A 314 8.54 1.68 3.90
C ILE A 314 8.22 1.43 5.38
N ASP A 315 9.24 1.12 6.19
CA ASP A 315 9.05 0.85 7.62
C ASP A 315 8.44 2.08 8.32
N ASN A 316 7.35 1.91 9.07
CA ASN A 316 6.61 2.98 9.75
C ASN A 316 6.20 4.17 8.85
N ASN A 317 6.02 3.91 7.54
CA ASN A 317 5.60 4.93 6.56
C ASN A 317 4.28 5.61 6.93
N ASP A 318 3.42 4.93 7.66
CA ASP A 318 2.15 5.48 8.15
C ASP A 318 2.32 6.73 9.04
N LEU A 319 3.46 6.85 9.76
CA LEU A 319 3.80 8.06 10.52
C LEU A 319 4.16 9.26 9.64
N PHE A 320 4.60 9.02 8.41
CA PHE A 320 5.08 10.06 7.50
C PHE A 320 4.14 10.27 6.32
N GLY A 321 3.62 9.20 5.73
CA GLY A 321 2.80 9.22 4.52
C GLY A 321 1.29 9.34 4.74
N SER A 322 0.80 9.34 5.98
CA SER A 322 -0.64 9.37 6.28
C SER A 322 -1.25 10.78 6.32
N TYR A 323 -0.46 11.82 6.08
CA TYR A 323 -0.92 13.21 6.08
C TYR A 323 -1.44 13.64 4.70
N GLY A 324 -2.45 14.52 4.70
CA GLY A 324 -3.03 15.09 3.50
C GLY A 324 -4.27 14.35 3.00
N ASP A 325 -4.52 14.40 1.71
CA ASP A 325 -5.77 13.95 1.08
C ASP A 325 -6.09 12.48 1.36
N ALA A 326 -7.34 12.23 1.74
CA ALA A 326 -7.86 10.88 1.95
C ALA A 326 -7.77 9.98 0.71
N PHE A 327 -7.66 10.55 -0.49
CA PHE A 327 -7.57 9.84 -1.78
C PHE A 327 -6.19 9.97 -2.45
N GLY A 328 -5.21 10.56 -1.75
CA GLY A 328 -3.82 10.65 -2.19
C GLY A 328 -3.52 11.71 -3.26
N SER A 329 -4.42 12.68 -3.51
CA SER A 329 -4.21 13.71 -4.54
C SER A 329 -3.48 14.98 -4.06
N ALA A 330 -3.33 15.17 -2.75
CA ALA A 330 -2.65 16.33 -2.15
C ALA A 330 -1.98 15.94 -0.83
N ASN A 331 -0.85 15.24 -0.91
CA ASN A 331 -0.06 14.80 0.22
C ASN A 331 1.15 15.70 0.43
N PRO A 332 1.40 16.22 1.65
CA PRO A 332 2.50 17.14 1.92
C PRO A 332 3.86 16.45 1.92
N PHE A 333 3.90 15.14 2.08
CA PHE A 333 5.10 14.31 2.06
C PHE A 333 4.91 13.06 1.23
N PHE A 334 5.88 12.80 0.36
CA PHE A 334 5.97 11.62 -0.48
C PHE A 334 7.44 11.23 -0.64
N SER A 335 7.87 10.17 0.02
CA SER A 335 9.28 9.79 0.15
C SER A 335 10.00 9.62 -1.20
N ARG A 336 9.30 9.22 -2.28
CA ARG A 336 9.90 9.11 -3.63
C ARG A 336 10.43 10.43 -4.20
N ARG A 337 10.03 11.58 -3.64
CA ARG A 337 10.64 12.88 -4.00
C ARG A 337 12.07 13.03 -3.49
N ILE A 338 12.45 12.27 -2.44
CA ILE A 338 13.83 12.25 -1.95
C ILE A 338 14.67 11.37 -2.86
N GLY A 339 15.78 11.89 -3.37
CA GLY A 339 16.64 11.22 -4.33
C GLY A 339 16.21 11.39 -5.79
N LEU A 340 15.32 12.33 -6.06
CA LEU A 340 14.96 12.79 -7.40
C LEU A 340 15.19 14.31 -7.51
N ALA A 341 15.71 14.76 -8.65
CA ALA A 341 15.86 16.17 -8.97
C ALA A 341 15.60 16.42 -10.46
N ARG A 342 15.44 17.69 -10.85
CA ARG A 342 15.36 18.09 -12.25
C ARG A 342 16.69 18.67 -12.68
N ASP A 343 17.21 18.20 -13.81
CA ASP A 343 18.40 18.75 -14.46
C ASP A 343 18.13 20.15 -15.07
N ALA A 344 19.15 20.75 -15.64
CA ALA A 344 19.04 22.05 -16.33
C ALA A 344 18.02 22.03 -17.49
N GLY A 345 17.76 20.89 -18.10
CA GLY A 345 16.76 20.69 -19.16
C GLY A 345 15.35 20.48 -18.61
N GLY A 346 15.16 20.40 -17.29
CA GLY A 346 13.89 20.10 -16.64
C GLY A 346 13.53 18.61 -16.57
N ASN A 347 14.44 17.71 -17.03
CA ASN A 347 14.23 16.27 -16.96
C ASN A 347 14.37 15.77 -15.51
N LEU A 348 13.52 14.84 -15.13
CA LEU A 348 13.60 14.20 -13.82
C LEU A 348 14.68 13.13 -13.85
N ILE A 349 15.72 13.30 -13.04
CA ILE A 349 16.84 12.37 -12.92
C ILE A 349 17.09 11.96 -11.47
N GLU A 350 17.81 10.86 -11.27
CA GLU A 350 18.20 10.42 -9.95
C GLU A 350 19.20 11.38 -9.32
N ASN A 351 18.98 11.70 -8.05
CA ASN A 351 19.90 12.50 -7.22
C ASN A 351 20.39 11.64 -6.05
N ARG A 352 21.70 11.42 -5.98
CA ARG A 352 22.33 10.56 -4.97
C ARG A 352 21.95 11.01 -3.56
N ILE A 353 21.54 10.07 -2.71
CA ILE A 353 21.37 10.29 -1.27
C ILE A 353 22.70 9.95 -0.57
N ILE A 354 23.24 10.88 0.20
CA ILE A 354 24.47 10.66 0.98
C ILE A 354 24.17 9.75 2.17
N GLY A 355 23.09 10.06 2.88
CA GLY A 355 22.64 9.32 4.05
C GLY A 355 21.54 10.02 4.80
N GLY A 356 21.11 9.42 5.88
CA GLY A 356 20.09 10.00 6.74
C GLY A 356 19.76 9.13 7.94
N ALA A 357 18.81 9.62 8.73
CA ALA A 357 18.32 8.92 9.90
C ALA A 357 16.81 9.07 10.05
N ARG A 358 16.19 8.05 10.62
CA ARG A 358 14.77 8.04 10.96
C ARG A 358 14.58 7.52 12.38
N LEU A 359 13.98 8.32 13.24
CA LEU A 359 13.49 7.92 14.56
C LEU A 359 11.98 7.78 14.48
N SER A 360 11.42 6.62 14.82
CA SER A 360 9.98 6.40 14.72
C SER A 360 9.47 5.39 15.75
N GLY A 361 8.23 5.58 16.21
CA GLY A 361 7.58 4.64 17.12
C GLY A 361 6.64 5.31 18.12
N LYS A 362 6.36 4.61 19.22
CA LYS A 362 5.48 5.10 20.30
C LYS A 362 6.30 5.66 21.46
N LEU A 363 5.97 6.90 21.86
CA LEU A 363 6.49 7.52 23.09
C LEU A 363 5.70 7.07 24.31
N SER A 364 4.39 6.79 24.13
CA SER A 364 3.47 6.30 25.16
C SER A 364 2.28 5.61 24.48
N ASP A 365 1.29 5.15 25.28
CA ASP A 365 0.10 4.48 24.75
C ASP A 365 -0.67 5.33 23.73
N ASN A 366 -0.63 6.66 23.89
CA ASN A 366 -1.40 7.58 23.07
C ASN A 366 -0.53 8.46 22.14
N TRP A 367 0.78 8.49 22.30
CA TRP A 367 1.66 9.35 21.54
C TRP A 367 2.61 8.56 20.66
N ARG A 368 2.69 8.94 19.37
CA ARG A 368 3.65 8.44 18.40
C ARG A 368 4.51 9.60 17.88
N LEU A 369 5.78 9.32 17.61
CA LEU A 369 6.74 10.29 17.08
C LEU A 369 7.41 9.70 15.85
N GLY A 370 7.54 10.52 14.80
CA GLY A 370 8.37 10.27 13.63
C GLY A 370 9.27 11.47 13.36
N ILE A 371 10.57 11.23 13.20
CA ILE A 371 11.55 12.22 12.74
C ILE A 371 12.35 11.56 11.62
N LEU A 372 12.39 12.18 10.46
CA LEU A 372 13.16 11.77 9.30
C LEU A 372 14.06 12.92 8.86
N ASN A 373 15.33 12.65 8.62
CA ASN A 373 16.25 13.62 8.01
C ASN A 373 17.14 12.90 6.99
N MET A 374 17.18 13.42 5.75
CA MET A 374 17.91 12.85 4.63
C MET A 374 18.69 13.92 3.90
N GLN A 375 19.96 13.66 3.59
CA GLN A 375 20.84 14.55 2.84
C GLN A 375 21.09 13.99 1.45
N THR A 376 20.82 14.80 0.40
CA THR A 376 21.19 14.47 -0.98
C THR A 376 22.51 15.14 -1.38
N ALA A 377 23.18 14.59 -2.37
CA ALA A 377 24.39 15.18 -2.93
C ALA A 377 24.05 16.32 -3.90
N ALA A 378 25.00 17.20 -4.15
CA ALA A 378 24.97 18.06 -5.32
C ALA A 378 25.49 17.32 -6.54
N ASP A 379 24.97 17.69 -7.71
CA ASP A 379 25.50 17.30 -9.03
C ASP A 379 25.61 18.57 -9.88
N THR A 380 26.80 19.16 -9.85
CA THR A 380 27.09 20.44 -10.50
C THR A 380 27.03 20.32 -12.01
N ASP A 381 27.37 19.16 -12.58
CA ASP A 381 27.37 18.92 -14.03
C ASP A 381 25.94 19.00 -14.59
N ASN A 382 24.97 18.51 -13.82
CA ASN A 382 23.55 18.55 -14.14
C ASN A 382 22.80 19.72 -13.49
N GLN A 383 23.52 20.67 -12.85
CA GLN A 383 22.98 21.82 -12.14
C GLN A 383 21.98 21.43 -11.02
N ILE A 384 22.28 20.38 -10.29
CA ILE A 384 21.47 19.92 -9.15
C ILE A 384 22.16 20.33 -7.86
N VAL A 385 21.43 21.04 -7.00
CA VAL A 385 21.88 21.45 -5.67
C VAL A 385 21.71 20.32 -4.66
N SER A 386 22.52 20.34 -3.61
CA SER A 386 22.32 19.48 -2.44
C SER A 386 21.13 19.96 -1.62
N TYR A 387 20.30 19.02 -1.15
CA TYR A 387 19.14 19.31 -0.29
C TYR A 387 19.22 18.56 1.02
N ASN A 388 18.89 19.25 2.11
CA ASN A 388 18.46 18.63 3.35
C ASN A 388 16.94 18.47 3.35
N ASN A 389 16.47 17.23 3.51
CA ASN A 389 15.06 16.87 3.50
C ASN A 389 14.68 16.35 4.89
N MET A 390 13.76 17.02 5.56
CA MET A 390 13.37 16.68 6.93
C MET A 390 11.85 16.60 7.07
N MET A 391 11.38 15.66 7.86
CA MET A 391 10.01 15.61 8.33
C MET A 391 9.98 15.28 9.82
N VAL A 392 9.14 16.00 10.56
CA VAL A 392 8.76 15.69 11.94
C VAL A 392 7.26 15.47 11.98
N ALA A 393 6.85 14.39 12.61
CA ALA A 393 5.45 14.00 12.75
C ALA A 393 5.16 13.56 14.17
N VAL A 394 4.09 14.08 14.76
CA VAL A 394 3.60 13.70 16.09
C VAL A 394 2.15 13.33 15.94
N GLN A 395 1.77 12.17 16.45
CA GLN A 395 0.38 11.71 16.45
C GLN A 395 -0.08 11.43 17.89
N HIS A 396 -1.26 11.93 18.22
CA HIS A 396 -1.94 11.66 19.47
C HIS A 396 -3.22 10.88 19.23
N LYS A 397 -3.35 9.70 19.83
CA LYS A 397 -4.58 8.92 19.82
C LYS A 397 -5.64 9.64 20.64
N MET A 398 -6.82 9.81 20.07
CA MET A 398 -7.99 10.40 20.72
C MET A 398 -9.17 9.43 20.67
N PHE A 399 -10.00 9.45 21.70
CA PHE A 399 -11.17 8.57 21.78
C PHE A 399 -10.83 7.09 21.62
N SER A 400 -11.70 6.29 21.00
CA SER A 400 -11.46 4.86 20.82
C SER A 400 -10.34 4.57 19.82
N ARG A 401 -10.37 5.20 18.62
CA ARG A 401 -9.51 4.87 17.48
C ARG A 401 -9.12 6.09 16.62
N SER A 402 -9.65 7.26 16.91
CA SER A 402 -9.31 8.50 16.21
C SER A 402 -7.89 8.97 16.56
N SER A 403 -7.28 9.77 15.69
CA SER A 403 -5.96 10.36 15.95
C SER A 403 -5.87 11.80 15.46
N LEU A 404 -5.11 12.60 16.20
CA LEU A 404 -4.72 13.95 15.83
C LEU A 404 -3.24 13.95 15.52
N GLY A 405 -2.87 14.37 14.32
CA GLY A 405 -1.50 14.48 13.84
C GLY A 405 -1.06 15.93 13.65
N LEU A 406 0.16 16.24 14.04
CA LEU A 406 0.86 17.49 13.71
C LEU A 406 2.11 17.12 12.95
N PHE A 407 2.46 17.89 11.90
CA PHE A 407 3.68 17.65 11.17
C PHE A 407 4.36 18.95 10.69
N ALA A 408 5.65 18.82 10.43
CA ALA A 408 6.48 19.81 9.76
C ALA A 408 7.34 19.09 8.72
N VAL A 409 7.27 19.53 7.46
CA VAL A 409 8.15 19.11 6.36
C VAL A 409 9.04 20.27 6.00
N ASN A 410 10.34 20.01 5.78
CA ASN A 410 11.30 21.00 5.32
C ASN A 410 12.19 20.41 4.23
N ARG A 411 12.29 21.08 3.10
CA ARG A 411 13.32 20.89 2.09
C ARG A 411 14.13 22.18 2.01
N GLN A 412 15.42 22.09 2.24
CA GLN A 412 16.32 23.24 2.29
C GLN A 412 17.55 22.96 1.44
N THR A 413 17.94 23.91 0.59
CA THR A 413 19.23 23.87 -0.10
C THR A 413 20.36 23.90 0.91
N PHE A 414 21.39 23.09 0.69
CA PHE A 414 22.57 22.98 1.54
C PHE A 414 23.82 23.27 0.72
N GLY A 415 24.43 24.40 0.98
CA GLY A 415 25.57 24.97 0.22
C GLY A 415 25.17 26.17 -0.67
N ASP A 416 26.15 26.84 -1.21
CA ASP A 416 25.97 27.99 -2.11
C ASP A 416 26.22 27.53 -3.56
N TYR A 417 25.30 27.89 -4.45
CA TYR A 417 25.36 27.51 -5.87
C TYR A 417 24.95 28.69 -6.75
N ASP A 418 25.81 29.07 -7.70
CA ASP A 418 25.54 30.16 -8.63
C ASP A 418 24.33 29.89 -9.56
N PHE A 419 23.98 28.62 -9.75
CA PHE A 419 22.86 28.18 -10.57
C PHE A 419 21.57 27.93 -9.78
N LEU A 420 21.54 28.21 -8.47
CA LEU A 420 20.34 28.03 -7.66
C LEU A 420 19.27 29.03 -8.07
N ASP A 421 18.08 28.53 -8.43
CA ASP A 421 16.89 29.37 -8.52
C ASP A 421 16.48 29.82 -7.10
N PRO A 422 16.48 31.11 -6.78
CA PRO A 422 16.14 31.60 -5.44
C PRO A 422 14.75 31.19 -4.97
N SER A 423 13.81 30.97 -5.90
CA SER A 423 12.45 30.48 -5.57
C SER A 423 12.44 29.06 -5.02
N ARG A 424 13.53 28.31 -5.18
CA ARG A 424 13.70 26.92 -4.77
C ARG A 424 14.66 26.72 -3.60
N GLU A 425 15.12 27.80 -2.98
CA GLU A 425 16.03 27.75 -1.84
C GLU A 425 15.47 26.90 -0.70
N TYR A 426 14.18 27.07 -0.40
CA TYR A 426 13.48 26.23 0.57
C TYR A 426 12.00 26.04 0.23
N ASN A 427 11.45 24.94 0.74
CA ASN A 427 10.01 24.72 0.82
C ASN A 427 9.69 24.05 2.17
N ARG A 428 8.73 24.61 2.91
CA ARG A 428 8.31 24.14 4.22
C ARG A 428 6.81 23.98 4.24
N VAL A 429 6.32 22.86 4.79
CA VAL A 429 4.89 22.61 4.96
C VAL A 429 4.63 22.24 6.41
N PHE A 430 3.67 22.93 7.02
CA PHE A 430 3.19 22.62 8.37
C PHE A 430 1.71 22.26 8.28
N GLY A 431 1.29 21.33 9.12
CA GLY A 431 -0.10 20.94 9.10
C GLY A 431 -0.59 20.21 10.33
N ILE A 432 -1.91 20.17 10.40
CA ILE A 432 -2.69 19.43 11.37
C ILE A 432 -3.68 18.53 10.64
N ASP A 433 -3.72 17.25 11.02
CA ASP A 433 -4.63 16.25 10.47
C ASP A 433 -5.39 15.57 11.60
N TYR A 434 -6.69 15.45 11.47
CA TYR A 434 -7.54 14.65 12.36
C TYR A 434 -8.11 13.47 11.55
N ASN A 435 -7.82 12.25 12.00
CA ASN A 435 -8.36 11.02 11.44
C ASN A 435 -9.46 10.51 12.36
N LEU A 436 -10.69 10.53 11.89
CA LEU A 436 -11.87 10.04 12.59
C LEU A 436 -12.01 8.53 12.38
N ALA A 437 -12.17 7.77 13.45
CA ALA A 437 -12.58 6.37 13.42
C ALA A 437 -13.40 6.03 14.65
N SER A 438 -14.68 5.64 14.46
CA SER A 438 -15.54 5.16 15.54
C SER A 438 -15.12 3.76 16.01
N ALA A 439 -15.58 3.38 17.21
CA ALA A 439 -15.24 2.09 17.82
C ALA A 439 -15.64 0.90 16.94
N ASP A 440 -16.80 0.98 16.28
CA ASP A 440 -17.38 -0.03 15.37
C ASP A 440 -17.00 0.16 13.90
N ASN A 441 -16.14 1.13 13.59
CA ASN A 441 -15.72 1.50 12.24
C ASN A 441 -16.87 1.91 11.30
N SER A 442 -18.05 2.26 11.83
CA SER A 442 -19.16 2.75 11.00
C SER A 442 -18.93 4.18 10.52
N TRP A 443 -18.22 4.99 11.28
CA TRP A 443 -17.80 6.35 10.92
C TRP A 443 -16.29 6.40 10.75
N THR A 444 -15.84 6.86 9.58
CA THR A 444 -14.44 7.18 9.31
C THR A 444 -14.37 8.54 8.63
N GLY A 445 -13.23 9.21 8.74
CA GLY A 445 -13.08 10.50 8.08
C GLY A 445 -11.68 11.08 8.24
N LYS A 446 -11.43 12.12 7.47
CA LYS A 446 -10.17 12.85 7.48
C LYS A 446 -10.44 14.35 7.39
N PHE A 447 -9.77 15.11 8.23
CA PHE A 447 -9.84 16.56 8.27
C PHE A 447 -8.42 17.09 8.36
N TYR A 448 -8.02 17.93 7.46
CA TYR A 448 -6.71 18.54 7.55
C TYR A 448 -6.70 20.03 7.20
N LEU A 449 -5.68 20.70 7.69
CA LEU A 449 -5.32 22.07 7.34
C LEU A 449 -3.81 22.17 7.24
N HIS A 450 -3.30 22.49 6.06
CA HIS A 450 -1.89 22.65 5.77
C HIS A 450 -1.57 24.03 5.23
N LYS A 451 -0.37 24.51 5.52
CA LYS A 451 0.19 25.76 5.01
C LYS A 451 1.57 25.52 4.47
N SER A 452 1.85 25.97 3.25
CA SER A 452 3.20 25.97 2.69
C SER A 452 3.89 27.34 2.83
N PHE A 453 5.22 27.32 2.91
CA PHE A 453 6.08 28.48 2.97
C PHE A 453 7.25 28.28 2.01
N GLN A 454 7.57 29.31 1.24
CA GLN A 454 8.62 29.32 0.22
C GLN A 454 9.18 30.72 0.07
N PRO A 455 10.31 30.94 -0.61
CA PRO A 455 10.79 32.28 -0.89
C PRO A 455 9.74 33.12 -1.63
N GLY A 456 9.60 34.38 -1.26
CA GLY A 456 8.63 35.32 -1.82
C GLY A 456 7.36 35.51 -0.99
N ASP A 457 6.22 35.81 -1.64
CA ASP A 457 4.92 35.97 -0.96
C ASP A 457 4.31 34.65 -0.54
N ASN A 458 3.90 34.58 0.71
CA ASN A 458 3.27 33.42 1.32
C ASN A 458 1.82 33.69 1.75
N LYS A 459 1.14 34.64 1.10
CA LYS A 459 -0.30 34.82 1.25
C LYS A 459 -1.05 33.70 0.56
N GLY A 460 -2.12 33.20 1.18
CA GLY A 460 -2.77 31.99 0.69
C GLY A 460 -1.96 30.73 1.04
N ASN A 461 -1.49 29.98 0.07
CA ASN A 461 -0.67 28.76 0.21
C ASN A 461 -1.29 27.72 1.16
N LEU A 462 -2.61 27.61 1.15
CA LEU A 462 -3.37 26.72 2.03
C LEU A 462 -3.87 25.48 1.29
N SER A 463 -3.90 24.37 1.98
CA SER A 463 -4.64 23.18 1.54
C SER A 463 -5.44 22.65 2.72
N TRP A 464 -6.71 22.32 2.49
CA TRP A 464 -7.55 21.70 3.51
C TRP A 464 -8.54 20.71 2.92
N GLN A 465 -8.99 19.75 3.74
CA GLN A 465 -10.00 18.77 3.37
C GLN A 465 -10.88 18.42 4.58
N THR A 466 -12.11 18.09 4.26
CA THR A 466 -13.08 17.46 5.16
C THR A 466 -13.70 16.28 4.41
N THR A 467 -13.33 15.07 4.80
CA THR A 467 -13.93 13.85 4.28
C THR A 467 -14.60 13.08 5.40
N VAL A 468 -15.83 12.64 5.20
CA VAL A 468 -16.57 11.80 6.13
C VAL A 468 -17.20 10.64 5.37
N THR A 469 -17.00 9.43 5.88
CA THR A 469 -17.68 8.22 5.41
C THR A 469 -18.51 7.64 6.53
N TYR A 470 -19.79 7.38 6.25
CA TYR A 470 -20.67 6.61 7.11
C TYR A 470 -21.07 5.32 6.41
N GLN A 471 -20.69 4.16 6.98
CA GLN A 471 -20.83 2.86 6.36
C GLN A 471 -21.41 1.80 7.32
N PRO A 472 -22.68 1.92 7.69
CA PRO A 472 -23.37 0.82 8.34
C PRO A 472 -23.49 -0.37 7.37
N ARG A 473 -23.95 -1.53 7.85
CA ARG A 473 -23.98 -2.76 7.03
C ARG A 473 -24.69 -2.59 5.68
N LYS A 474 -25.80 -1.87 5.62
CA LYS A 474 -26.67 -1.81 4.43
C LYS A 474 -26.32 -0.77 3.40
N PHE A 475 -25.59 0.27 3.76
CA PHE A 475 -25.26 1.33 2.81
C PHE A 475 -23.93 2.00 3.17
N ARG A 476 -23.40 2.74 2.22
CA ARG A 476 -22.26 3.62 2.42
C ARG A 476 -22.57 5.00 1.86
N TYR A 477 -22.31 6.02 2.68
CA TYR A 477 -22.34 7.41 2.25
C TYR A 477 -20.99 8.04 2.46
N ILE A 478 -20.51 8.81 1.48
CA ILE A 478 -19.27 9.58 1.55
C ILE A 478 -19.52 11.02 1.14
N ALA A 479 -18.98 11.94 1.92
CA ALA A 479 -18.94 13.37 1.60
C ALA A 479 -17.49 13.85 1.69
N ASP A 480 -17.06 14.60 0.69
CA ASP A 480 -15.68 15.09 0.55
C ASP A 480 -15.67 16.53 0.05
N LEU A 481 -15.01 17.40 0.79
CA LEU A 481 -14.75 18.79 0.43
C LEU A 481 -13.25 19.04 0.56
N GLN A 482 -12.61 19.55 -0.48
CA GLN A 482 -11.19 19.86 -0.50
C GLN A 482 -10.93 21.20 -1.17
N TYR A 483 -9.98 21.93 -0.65
CA TYR A 483 -9.44 23.13 -1.28
C TYR A 483 -7.93 23.06 -1.28
N VAL A 484 -7.33 23.32 -2.43
CA VAL A 484 -5.90 23.46 -2.59
C VAL A 484 -5.66 24.80 -3.28
N ASP A 485 -5.00 25.71 -2.58
CA ASP A 485 -4.67 27.04 -3.10
C ASP A 485 -3.76 26.93 -4.34
N GLU A 486 -3.79 27.93 -5.21
CA GLU A 486 -2.98 27.99 -6.43
C GLU A 486 -1.48 27.95 -6.10
N ASP A 487 -1.07 28.70 -5.07
CA ASP A 487 0.31 28.85 -4.62
C ASP A 487 0.73 27.80 -3.57
N PHE A 488 -0.15 26.86 -3.23
CA PHE A 488 0.23 25.76 -2.32
C PHE A 488 1.26 24.86 -2.98
N ARG A 489 2.46 24.77 -2.36
CA ARG A 489 3.58 24.01 -2.88
C ARG A 489 4.14 23.06 -1.83
N ALA A 490 4.34 21.81 -2.19
CA ALA A 490 4.96 20.77 -1.37
C ALA A 490 6.00 20.02 -2.19
N ASP A 491 7.26 20.47 -2.15
CA ASP A 491 8.34 19.90 -2.97
C ASP A 491 8.70 18.47 -2.59
N LEU A 492 8.50 18.10 -1.32
CA LEU A 492 8.61 16.73 -0.84
C LEU A 492 7.26 15.99 -0.87
N GLY A 493 6.23 16.58 -1.44
CA GLY A 493 4.89 16.05 -1.50
C GLY A 493 4.48 15.56 -2.89
N PHE A 494 3.24 15.09 -2.94
CA PHE A 494 2.54 14.82 -4.19
C PHE A 494 1.25 15.64 -4.20
N VAL A 495 1.19 16.67 -5.04
CA VAL A 495 0.03 17.54 -5.22
C VAL A 495 -0.35 17.53 -6.69
N GLN A 496 -1.41 16.80 -7.00
CA GLN A 496 -1.82 16.58 -8.39
C GLN A 496 -2.45 17.83 -9.02
N ARG A 497 -3.16 18.62 -8.20
CA ARG A 497 -3.88 19.82 -8.66
C ARG A 497 -3.83 20.92 -7.62
N THR A 498 -3.52 22.13 -8.06
CA THR A 498 -3.60 23.37 -7.28
C THR A 498 -4.63 24.33 -7.88
N GLY A 499 -5.05 25.35 -7.14
CA GLY A 499 -6.04 26.35 -7.56
C GLY A 499 -7.43 25.72 -7.71
N VAL A 500 -7.80 24.72 -6.88
CA VAL A 500 -9.05 23.98 -7.02
C VAL A 500 -9.82 23.86 -5.71
N PHE A 501 -11.14 23.92 -5.83
CA PHE A 501 -12.11 23.50 -4.83
C PHE A 501 -12.84 22.26 -5.36
N LYS A 502 -12.83 21.19 -4.59
CA LYS A 502 -13.45 19.90 -4.91
C LYS A 502 -14.63 19.64 -3.99
N ASN A 503 -15.71 19.08 -4.52
CA ASN A 503 -16.83 18.54 -3.77
C ASN A 503 -17.18 17.17 -4.35
N GLY A 504 -17.14 16.16 -3.50
CA GLY A 504 -17.47 14.78 -3.85
C GLY A 504 -18.55 14.22 -2.93
N ASN A 505 -19.58 13.59 -3.49
CA ASN A 505 -20.62 12.89 -2.72
C ASN A 505 -20.92 11.55 -3.38
N GLY A 506 -20.96 10.50 -2.56
CA GLY A 506 -21.24 9.15 -3.04
C GLY A 506 -22.21 8.43 -2.12
N PHE A 507 -23.06 7.62 -2.68
CA PHE A 507 -23.98 6.74 -1.97
C PHE A 507 -24.05 5.39 -2.67
N SER A 508 -24.01 4.31 -1.89
CA SER A 508 -24.30 2.95 -2.38
C SER A 508 -25.13 2.17 -1.38
N TYR A 509 -25.92 1.23 -1.86
CA TYR A 509 -26.74 0.36 -1.04
C TYR A 509 -26.31 -1.10 -1.23
N ASN A 510 -26.11 -1.83 -0.13
CA ASN A 510 -25.63 -3.19 -0.10
C ASN A 510 -26.79 -4.17 0.09
N PHE A 511 -26.99 -5.05 -0.89
CA PHE A 511 -27.91 -6.17 -0.82
C PHE A 511 -27.12 -7.45 -0.57
N TYR A 512 -27.53 -8.22 0.44
CA TYR A 512 -26.94 -9.51 0.81
C TYR A 512 -27.97 -10.63 0.55
N PRO A 513 -27.98 -11.26 -0.63
CA PRO A 513 -28.87 -12.38 -0.92
C PRO A 513 -28.60 -13.56 0.03
N LYS A 514 -29.66 -14.21 0.52
CA LYS A 514 -29.53 -15.34 1.44
C LYS A 514 -29.18 -16.66 0.75
N SER A 515 -29.33 -16.73 -0.57
CA SER A 515 -29.10 -17.91 -1.37
C SER A 515 -28.75 -17.54 -2.81
N GLY A 516 -28.23 -18.47 -3.58
CA GLY A 516 -27.84 -18.28 -4.98
C GLY A 516 -26.35 -18.04 -5.16
N LYS A 517 -25.95 -17.53 -6.33
CA LYS A 517 -24.55 -17.35 -6.73
C LYS A 517 -23.96 -15.98 -6.39
N VAL A 518 -24.77 -15.08 -5.86
CA VAL A 518 -24.36 -13.71 -5.50
C VAL A 518 -24.33 -13.57 -3.99
N SER A 519 -23.20 -13.15 -3.44
CA SER A 519 -23.02 -12.90 -1.99
C SER A 519 -23.34 -11.44 -1.62
N LEU A 520 -23.05 -10.51 -2.53
CA LEU A 520 -23.27 -9.07 -2.34
C LEU A 520 -23.48 -8.43 -3.70
N HIS A 521 -24.44 -7.52 -3.79
CA HIS A 521 -24.47 -6.56 -4.90
C HIS A 521 -24.81 -5.16 -4.42
N SER A 522 -24.19 -4.15 -5.05
CA SER A 522 -24.20 -2.77 -4.55
C SER A 522 -24.37 -1.78 -5.70
N PRO A 523 -25.60 -1.35 -6.01
CA PRO A 523 -25.84 -0.16 -6.83
C PRO A 523 -25.39 1.09 -6.09
N GLY A 524 -24.83 2.06 -6.82
CA GLY A 524 -24.41 3.30 -6.23
C GLY A 524 -24.39 4.46 -7.22
N VAL A 525 -24.28 5.65 -6.65
CA VAL A 525 -24.16 6.91 -7.39
C VAL A 525 -23.02 7.72 -6.79
N MET A 526 -22.32 8.47 -7.63
CA MET A 526 -21.29 9.41 -7.21
C MET A 526 -21.38 10.69 -8.02
N ALA A 527 -21.20 11.82 -7.35
CA ALA A 527 -21.08 13.13 -7.98
C ALA A 527 -19.79 13.79 -7.48
N LEU A 528 -18.94 14.16 -8.42
CA LEU A 528 -17.66 14.80 -8.15
C LEU A 528 -17.56 16.08 -8.96
N TYR A 529 -17.19 17.17 -8.31
CA TYR A 529 -17.07 18.48 -8.93
C TYR A 529 -15.73 19.13 -8.57
N TYR A 530 -15.22 19.93 -9.52
CA TYR A 530 -14.09 20.82 -9.31
C TYR A 530 -14.41 22.21 -9.82
N TRP A 531 -14.09 23.22 -9.02
CA TRP A 531 -14.14 24.62 -9.38
C TRP A 531 -12.75 25.24 -9.25
N ARG A 532 -12.51 26.28 -10.05
CA ARG A 532 -11.32 27.14 -9.91
C ARG A 532 -11.72 28.51 -9.37
N PRO A 533 -11.35 28.86 -8.13
CA PRO A 533 -11.65 30.17 -7.53
C PRO A 533 -11.06 31.35 -8.31
N ASN A 534 -9.83 31.19 -8.86
CA ASN A 534 -9.16 32.20 -9.68
C ASN A 534 -9.80 32.45 -11.07
N LEU A 535 -10.76 31.63 -11.47
CA LEU A 535 -11.58 31.76 -12.67
C LEU A 535 -13.05 32.07 -12.30
N ASP A 536 -13.27 32.96 -11.34
CA ASP A 536 -14.59 33.34 -10.83
C ASP A 536 -15.45 32.12 -10.42
N TRP A 537 -14.84 31.14 -9.75
CA TRP A 537 -15.48 29.90 -9.34
C TRP A 537 -16.04 29.08 -10.51
N LYS A 538 -15.42 29.19 -11.68
CA LYS A 538 -15.82 28.37 -12.82
C LYS A 538 -15.70 26.88 -12.48
N LYS A 539 -16.76 26.13 -12.79
CA LYS A 539 -16.73 24.67 -12.74
C LYS A 539 -15.84 24.17 -13.88
N VAL A 540 -14.75 23.51 -13.53
CA VAL A 540 -13.76 23.02 -14.51
C VAL A 540 -13.85 21.54 -14.78
N ASP A 541 -14.34 20.77 -13.83
CA ASP A 541 -14.62 19.35 -14.04
C ASP A 541 -15.86 18.92 -13.28
N HIS A 542 -16.60 17.96 -13.82
CA HIS A 542 -17.47 17.09 -13.04
C HIS A 542 -17.43 15.66 -13.57
N THR A 543 -17.75 14.73 -12.68
CA THR A 543 -18.08 13.35 -13.01
C THR A 543 -19.32 12.94 -12.25
N TYR A 544 -20.38 12.54 -12.98
CA TYR A 544 -21.52 11.82 -12.42
C TYR A 544 -21.39 10.35 -12.77
N SER A 545 -21.35 9.48 -11.78
CA SER A 545 -21.23 8.04 -11.99
C SER A 545 -22.46 7.32 -11.46
N LEU A 546 -22.98 6.41 -12.26
CA LEU A 546 -23.85 5.31 -11.82
C LEU A 546 -23.01 4.06 -11.87
N TYR A 547 -22.91 3.35 -10.75
CA TYR A 547 -22.11 2.13 -10.70
C TYR A 547 -22.87 0.97 -10.07
N TYR A 548 -22.46 -0.24 -10.45
CA TYR A 548 -23.03 -1.47 -9.93
C TYR A 548 -21.93 -2.51 -9.71
N ASN A 549 -21.75 -2.91 -8.46
CA ASN A 549 -20.77 -3.91 -8.07
C ASN A 549 -21.46 -5.20 -7.63
N VAL A 550 -20.94 -6.36 -8.07
CA VAL A 550 -21.44 -7.69 -7.72
C VAL A 550 -20.27 -8.56 -7.27
N ASN A 551 -20.41 -9.17 -6.09
CA ASN A 551 -19.53 -10.22 -5.61
C ASN A 551 -20.27 -11.55 -5.67
N PHE A 552 -19.68 -12.52 -6.36
CA PHE A 552 -20.24 -13.87 -6.46
C PHE A 552 -19.72 -14.75 -5.32
N THR A 553 -20.49 -15.80 -4.96
CA THR A 553 -20.13 -16.74 -3.89
C THR A 553 -18.85 -17.54 -4.17
N ASN A 554 -18.39 -17.58 -5.41
CA ASN A 554 -17.10 -18.17 -5.83
C ASN A 554 -15.97 -17.14 -5.87
N GLN A 555 -16.11 -15.98 -5.23
CA GLN A 555 -15.15 -14.87 -5.20
C GLN A 555 -14.92 -14.15 -6.56
N ALA A 556 -15.63 -14.53 -7.63
CA ALA A 556 -15.64 -13.72 -8.84
C ALA A 556 -16.30 -12.35 -8.57
N THR A 557 -15.91 -11.32 -9.31
CA THR A 557 -16.46 -9.98 -9.18
C THR A 557 -16.86 -9.39 -10.53
N LEU A 558 -17.90 -8.56 -10.53
CA LEU A 558 -18.32 -7.78 -11.68
C LEU A 558 -18.53 -6.34 -11.24
N SER A 559 -17.97 -5.38 -11.98
CA SER A 559 -18.20 -3.95 -11.78
C SER A 559 -18.58 -3.32 -13.12
N ALA A 560 -19.60 -2.47 -13.10
CA ALA A 560 -20.04 -1.69 -14.26
C ALA A 560 -20.25 -0.24 -13.85
N ASP A 561 -19.77 0.70 -14.67
CA ASP A 561 -19.89 2.13 -14.43
C ASP A 561 -20.38 2.85 -15.68
N LEU A 562 -21.24 3.83 -15.47
CA LEU A 562 -21.70 4.79 -16.48
C LEU A 562 -21.33 6.18 -15.98
N ASN A 563 -20.59 6.93 -16.77
CA ASN A 563 -20.09 8.24 -16.39
C ASN A 563 -20.53 9.32 -17.35
N ASN A 564 -20.96 10.44 -16.81
CA ASN A 564 -21.07 11.71 -17.51
C ASN A 564 -19.99 12.65 -16.99
N ASN A 565 -19.12 13.12 -17.88
CA ASN A 565 -17.97 13.95 -17.55
C ASN A 565 -18.10 15.32 -18.19
N LEU A 566 -17.64 16.35 -17.49
CA LEU A 566 -17.32 17.66 -18.05
C LEU A 566 -15.85 17.94 -17.74
N THR A 567 -15.12 18.38 -18.73
CA THR A 567 -13.76 18.87 -18.57
C THR A 567 -13.61 20.24 -19.24
N PHE A 568 -13.28 21.27 -18.46
CA PHE A 568 -12.83 22.55 -18.98
C PHE A 568 -11.30 22.53 -19.06
N LEU A 569 -10.76 22.51 -20.26
CA LEU A 569 -9.33 22.61 -20.47
C LEU A 569 -8.87 24.06 -20.27
N THR A 570 -7.90 24.30 -19.41
CA THR A 570 -7.31 25.62 -19.18
C THR A 570 -6.14 25.92 -20.13
N PHE A 571 -5.68 24.93 -20.87
CA PHE A 571 -4.60 25.00 -21.85
C PHE A 571 -4.86 23.99 -22.98
N ASP A 572 -4.19 24.21 -24.12
CA ASP A 572 -4.26 23.26 -25.24
C ASP A 572 -3.66 21.93 -24.85
N PHE A 573 -4.36 20.84 -25.15
CA PHE A 573 -4.01 19.51 -24.69
C PHE A 573 -4.13 18.48 -25.83
N ASP A 574 -3.08 17.69 -26.04
CA ASP A 574 -3.14 16.51 -26.90
C ASP A 574 -3.34 15.23 -26.05
N PRO A 575 -4.55 14.64 -26.04
CA PRO A 575 -4.79 13.40 -25.31
C PRO A 575 -4.12 12.17 -25.96
N THR A 576 -3.75 12.26 -27.24
CA THR A 576 -3.05 11.19 -27.95
C THR A 576 -1.56 11.16 -27.64
N ARG A 577 -0.98 12.27 -27.11
CA ARG A 577 0.47 12.39 -26.84
C ARG A 577 1.35 12.01 -28.04
N THR A 578 0.84 12.25 -29.25
CA THR A 578 1.56 12.00 -30.50
C THR A 578 2.51 13.16 -30.77
N PRO A 579 3.82 12.93 -30.98
CA PRO A 579 4.75 14.01 -31.30
C PRO A 579 4.32 14.81 -32.53
N GLY A 580 4.21 16.15 -32.38
CA GLY A 580 3.81 17.05 -33.46
C GLY A 580 2.29 17.09 -33.76
N ALA A 581 1.47 16.39 -32.98
CA ALA A 581 0.02 16.44 -33.12
C ALA A 581 -0.54 17.84 -32.80
N ILE A 582 -1.64 18.20 -33.45
CA ILE A 582 -2.40 19.42 -33.13
C ILE A 582 -3.18 19.14 -31.84
N PRO A 583 -2.95 19.92 -30.76
CA PRO A 583 -3.70 19.73 -29.53
C PRO A 583 -5.14 20.21 -29.65
N ILE A 584 -6.06 19.60 -28.89
CA ILE A 584 -7.43 20.15 -28.75
C ILE A 584 -7.39 21.46 -27.97
N PRO A 585 -8.24 22.45 -28.32
CA PRO A 585 -8.17 23.80 -27.78
C PRO A 585 -8.42 23.86 -26.28
N GLY A 586 -7.61 24.65 -25.59
CA GLY A 586 -7.86 25.14 -24.25
C GLY A 586 -8.99 26.19 -24.21
N ASN A 587 -9.33 26.62 -23.00
CA ASN A 587 -10.42 27.54 -22.68
C ASN A 587 -11.79 27.09 -23.22
N GLN A 588 -12.01 25.79 -23.38
CA GLN A 588 -13.25 25.17 -23.84
C GLN A 588 -13.73 24.08 -22.88
N GLU A 589 -15.07 23.89 -22.90
CA GLU A 589 -15.75 22.81 -22.15
C GLU A 589 -16.00 21.62 -23.05
N TYR A 590 -15.66 20.45 -22.58
CA TYR A 590 -15.93 19.17 -23.23
C TYR A 590 -16.84 18.35 -22.32
N VAL A 591 -18.02 17.98 -22.82
CA VAL A 591 -18.98 17.13 -22.10
C VAL A 591 -19.05 15.81 -22.83
N TYR A 592 -18.83 14.71 -22.12
CA TYR A 592 -18.78 13.40 -22.75
C TYR A 592 -19.22 12.29 -21.81
N ASN A 593 -19.76 11.21 -22.40
CA ASN A 593 -20.24 10.03 -21.69
C ASN A 593 -19.40 8.82 -22.02
N ASN A 594 -19.07 8.03 -21.01
CA ASN A 594 -18.40 6.75 -21.19
C ASN A 594 -18.94 5.69 -20.24
N ALA A 595 -18.67 4.44 -20.59
CA ALA A 595 -19.00 3.28 -19.77
C ALA A 595 -17.77 2.43 -19.55
N SER A 596 -17.70 1.73 -18.42
CA SER A 596 -16.70 0.72 -18.15
C SER A 596 -17.32 -0.54 -17.56
N LEU A 597 -16.68 -1.68 -17.85
CA LEU A 597 -17.04 -3.00 -17.35
C LEU A 597 -15.77 -3.74 -16.95
N SER A 598 -15.78 -4.32 -15.75
CA SER A 598 -14.71 -5.17 -15.24
C SER A 598 -15.28 -6.47 -14.71
N TYR A 599 -14.69 -7.59 -15.12
CA TYR A 599 -15.00 -8.91 -14.59
C TYR A 599 -13.73 -9.63 -14.18
N SER A 600 -13.66 -10.08 -12.92
CA SER A 600 -12.59 -10.95 -12.42
C SER A 600 -13.17 -12.33 -12.11
N SER A 601 -12.53 -13.37 -12.64
CA SER A 601 -12.91 -14.75 -12.42
C SER A 601 -12.51 -15.23 -11.01
N ASN A 602 -12.93 -16.45 -10.65
CA ASN A 602 -12.56 -17.07 -9.37
C ASN A 602 -11.02 -17.19 -9.21
N PRO A 603 -10.40 -16.54 -8.21
CA PRO A 603 -8.96 -16.59 -7.98
C PRO A 603 -8.45 -17.94 -7.47
N ALA A 604 -9.34 -18.84 -6.97
CA ALA A 604 -8.97 -20.18 -6.53
C ALA A 604 -8.67 -21.14 -7.70
N LYS A 605 -9.06 -20.82 -8.92
CA LYS A 605 -8.81 -21.69 -10.09
C LYS A 605 -7.38 -21.59 -10.57
N VAL A 606 -6.84 -22.70 -11.11
CA VAL A 606 -5.50 -22.77 -11.70
C VAL A 606 -5.32 -21.73 -12.80
N PHE A 607 -6.35 -21.56 -13.64
CA PHE A 607 -6.45 -20.46 -14.59
C PHE A 607 -7.45 -19.44 -14.09
N SER A 608 -7.01 -18.19 -13.92
CA SER A 608 -7.85 -17.05 -13.56
C SER A 608 -7.61 -15.89 -14.52
N PHE A 609 -8.62 -15.04 -14.67
CA PHE A 609 -8.52 -13.90 -15.56
C PHE A 609 -9.33 -12.72 -15.07
N THR A 610 -8.89 -11.52 -15.45
CA THR A 610 -9.65 -10.28 -15.33
C THR A 610 -9.80 -9.69 -16.73
N LEU A 611 -11.02 -9.28 -17.07
CA LEU A 611 -11.34 -8.53 -18.29
C LEU A 611 -11.73 -7.12 -17.90
N LEU A 612 -11.19 -6.15 -18.60
CA LEU A 612 -11.43 -4.74 -18.42
C LEU A 612 -11.84 -4.16 -19.77
N THR A 613 -12.91 -3.41 -19.84
CA THR A 613 -13.25 -2.66 -21.04
C THR A 613 -13.88 -1.32 -20.67
N SER A 614 -13.55 -0.30 -21.42
CA SER A 614 -14.20 1.00 -21.31
C SER A 614 -14.31 1.63 -22.69
N GLY A 615 -15.32 2.45 -22.88
CA GLY A 615 -15.47 3.14 -24.15
C GLY A 615 -16.60 4.16 -24.11
N GLY A 616 -16.61 5.03 -25.12
CA GLY A 616 -17.59 6.06 -25.28
C GLY A 616 -17.02 7.35 -25.87
N GLN A 617 -17.68 8.45 -25.59
CA GLN A 617 -17.20 9.78 -25.97
C GLN A 617 -15.95 10.14 -25.15
N PHE A 618 -15.04 10.91 -25.74
CA PHE A 618 -13.79 11.36 -25.12
C PHE A 618 -13.39 12.71 -25.69
N PHE A 619 -13.50 13.77 -24.88
CA PHE A 619 -13.41 15.15 -25.32
C PHE A 619 -14.37 15.41 -26.52
N ASN A 620 -13.81 15.75 -27.69
CA ASN A 620 -14.55 15.98 -28.92
C ASN A 620 -14.63 14.75 -29.87
N GLY A 621 -14.08 13.60 -29.43
CA GLY A 621 -14.05 12.35 -30.17
C GLY A 621 -14.56 11.17 -29.37
N HIS A 622 -13.92 10.01 -29.54
CA HIS A 622 -14.25 8.76 -28.89
C HIS A 622 -12.98 8.06 -28.39
N SER A 623 -13.13 7.25 -27.36
CA SER A 623 -12.08 6.32 -26.95
C SER A 623 -12.65 4.93 -26.67
N PHE A 624 -11.80 3.93 -26.86
CA PHE A 624 -12.09 2.55 -26.49
C PHE A 624 -10.83 1.94 -25.85
N SER A 625 -11.01 1.22 -24.76
CA SER A 625 -9.96 0.50 -24.06
C SER A 625 -10.41 -0.92 -23.79
N ALA A 626 -9.56 -1.90 -24.06
CA ALA A 626 -9.75 -3.30 -23.70
C ALA A 626 -8.48 -3.85 -23.09
N GLY A 627 -8.61 -4.43 -21.89
CA GLY A 627 -7.50 -4.99 -21.14
C GLY A 627 -7.81 -6.39 -20.64
N THR A 628 -6.77 -7.21 -20.49
CA THR A 628 -6.85 -8.51 -19.85
C THR A 628 -5.69 -8.71 -18.89
N VAL A 629 -5.95 -9.41 -17.78
CA VAL A 629 -4.93 -10.02 -16.94
C VAL A 629 -5.22 -11.50 -16.89
N LEU A 630 -4.37 -12.31 -17.52
CA LEU A 630 -4.45 -13.76 -17.53
C LEU A 630 -3.42 -14.32 -16.56
N THR A 631 -3.81 -15.27 -15.73
CA THR A 631 -2.91 -15.90 -14.76
C THR A 631 -3.08 -17.41 -14.81
N TYR A 632 -1.96 -18.12 -14.92
CA TYR A 632 -1.90 -19.58 -14.86
C TYR A 632 -0.87 -20.03 -13.82
N ARG A 633 -1.26 -20.95 -12.94
CA ARG A 633 -0.42 -21.43 -11.83
C ARG A 633 0.01 -22.88 -12.06
N PHE A 634 1.31 -23.09 -12.02
CA PHE A 634 1.93 -24.40 -11.84
C PHE A 634 2.33 -24.53 -10.35
N GLN A 635 1.30 -24.71 -9.50
CA GLN A 635 1.48 -24.61 -8.05
C GLN A 635 2.37 -25.74 -7.49
N PRO A 636 3.21 -25.39 -6.48
CA PRO A 636 3.53 -24.03 -6.00
C PRO A 636 4.76 -23.43 -6.70
N TRP A 637 5.20 -23.99 -7.85
CA TRP A 637 6.52 -23.76 -8.43
C TRP A 637 6.60 -22.58 -9.39
N ALA A 638 5.53 -22.33 -10.15
CA ALA A 638 5.57 -21.25 -11.12
C ALA A 638 4.21 -20.55 -11.28
N LEU A 639 4.28 -19.24 -11.53
CA LEU A 639 3.17 -18.37 -11.89
C LEU A 639 3.47 -17.69 -13.21
N LEU A 640 2.61 -17.91 -14.20
CA LEU A 640 2.63 -17.20 -15.46
C LEU A 640 1.53 -16.15 -15.46
N SER A 641 1.83 -14.93 -15.81
CA SER A 641 0.85 -13.88 -15.99
C SER A 641 1.07 -13.14 -17.30
N LEU A 642 -0.02 -12.72 -17.93
CA LEU A 642 -0.01 -11.87 -19.11
C LEU A 642 -1.00 -10.73 -18.88
N THR A 643 -0.48 -9.52 -18.79
CA THR A 643 -1.30 -8.31 -18.85
C THR A 643 -1.25 -7.74 -20.25
N THR A 644 -2.41 -7.49 -20.83
CA THR A 644 -2.53 -6.80 -22.13
C THR A 644 -3.45 -5.61 -21.99
N GLN A 645 -3.17 -4.55 -22.73
CA GLN A 645 -4.07 -3.42 -22.87
C GLN A 645 -3.99 -2.87 -24.28
N TYR A 646 -5.14 -2.56 -24.85
CA TYR A 646 -5.28 -1.90 -26.12
C TYR A 646 -6.17 -0.66 -25.93
N ASP A 647 -5.63 0.51 -26.25
CA ASP A 647 -6.30 1.79 -26.13
C ASP A 647 -6.38 2.45 -27.49
N VAL A 648 -7.57 2.89 -27.90
CA VAL A 648 -7.81 3.65 -29.13
C VAL A 648 -8.40 5.01 -28.76
N ILE A 649 -7.83 6.07 -29.33
CA ILE A 649 -8.36 7.41 -29.28
C ILE A 649 -8.63 7.85 -30.72
N SER A 650 -9.87 8.21 -31.02
CA SER A 650 -10.30 8.71 -32.33
C SER A 650 -10.84 10.13 -32.16
N LEU A 651 -10.08 11.11 -32.64
CA LEU A 651 -10.49 12.51 -32.65
C LEU A 651 -10.85 12.93 -34.07
N PRO A 652 -11.77 13.91 -34.25
CA PRO A 652 -12.09 14.45 -35.56
C PRO A 652 -10.93 15.26 -36.12
N GLU A 653 -10.81 15.34 -37.45
CA GLU A 653 -9.82 16.23 -38.09
C GLU A 653 -10.02 17.69 -37.63
N PRO A 654 -8.92 18.46 -37.40
CA PRO A 654 -7.53 18.17 -37.76
C PRO A 654 -6.71 17.46 -36.67
N TYR A 655 -7.33 16.95 -35.60
CA TYR A 655 -6.66 16.34 -34.47
C TYR A 655 -6.24 14.91 -34.76
N SER A 656 -5.16 14.46 -34.10
CA SER A 656 -4.62 13.12 -34.32
C SER A 656 -5.47 12.04 -33.64
N SER A 657 -5.54 10.88 -34.28
CA SER A 657 -5.99 9.64 -33.64
C SER A 657 -4.76 8.78 -33.30
N ALA A 658 -4.89 7.93 -32.29
CA ALA A 658 -3.81 7.04 -31.87
C ALA A 658 -4.35 5.71 -31.34
N ASP A 659 -3.56 4.66 -31.50
CA ASP A 659 -3.77 3.38 -30.86
C ASP A 659 -2.52 2.94 -30.09
N TYR A 660 -2.76 2.41 -28.90
CA TYR A 660 -1.68 2.00 -28.00
C TYR A 660 -1.83 0.55 -27.58
N TRP A 661 -0.72 -0.15 -27.61
CA TRP A 661 -0.59 -1.52 -27.15
C TRP A 661 0.37 -1.59 -25.97
N LEU A 662 -0.06 -2.26 -24.92
CA LEU A 662 0.77 -2.68 -23.80
C LEU A 662 0.69 -4.20 -23.68
N PHE A 663 1.84 -4.86 -23.73
CA PHE A 663 1.99 -6.30 -23.51
C PHE A 663 3.00 -6.54 -22.39
N THR A 664 2.56 -7.23 -21.35
CA THR A 664 3.40 -7.46 -20.17
C THR A 664 3.30 -8.92 -19.72
N PRO A 665 3.98 -9.85 -20.42
CA PRO A 665 4.16 -11.21 -19.91
C PRO A 665 5.16 -11.23 -18.74
N LYS A 666 4.80 -11.98 -17.70
CA LYS A 666 5.64 -12.20 -16.52
C LYS A 666 5.69 -13.67 -16.18
N VAL A 667 6.87 -14.15 -15.82
CA VAL A 667 7.13 -15.50 -15.34
C VAL A 667 7.79 -15.40 -13.98
N ASP A 668 7.17 -15.96 -12.96
CA ASP A 668 7.74 -16.10 -11.62
C ASP A 668 7.95 -17.59 -11.34
N VAL A 669 9.20 -18.00 -11.08
CA VAL A 669 9.56 -19.39 -10.73
C VAL A 669 10.16 -19.40 -9.33
N THR A 670 9.67 -20.31 -8.49
CA THR A 670 10.16 -20.53 -7.14
C THR A 670 10.76 -21.94 -7.05
N PHE A 671 12.08 -22.02 -7.09
CA PHE A 671 12.78 -23.30 -7.01
C PHE A 671 12.72 -23.89 -5.60
N THR A 672 12.83 -23.00 -4.59
CA THR A 672 12.73 -23.33 -3.16
C THR A 672 12.11 -22.14 -2.42
N LYS A 673 11.89 -22.26 -1.09
CA LYS A 673 11.50 -21.12 -0.22
C LYS A 673 12.56 -20.00 -0.17
N SER A 674 13.76 -20.22 -0.75
CA SER A 674 14.88 -19.28 -0.72
C SER A 674 15.45 -18.89 -2.08
N LEU A 675 15.09 -19.59 -3.17
CA LEU A 675 15.63 -19.33 -4.51
C LEU A 675 14.50 -19.06 -5.51
N PHE A 676 14.50 -17.86 -6.09
CA PHE A 676 13.45 -17.34 -6.96
C PHE A 676 14.04 -16.80 -8.26
N TRP A 677 13.28 -16.92 -9.33
CA TRP A 677 13.56 -16.28 -10.60
C TRP A 677 12.32 -15.60 -11.14
N SER A 678 12.43 -14.34 -11.52
CA SER A 678 11.33 -13.56 -12.08
C SER A 678 11.80 -12.89 -13.36
N THR A 679 11.02 -13.00 -14.43
CA THR A 679 11.26 -12.28 -15.68
C THR A 679 9.98 -11.55 -16.08
N LEU A 680 10.12 -10.25 -16.30
CA LEU A 680 9.11 -9.34 -16.77
C LEU A 680 9.53 -8.79 -18.12
N ILE A 681 8.65 -8.89 -19.12
CA ILE A 681 8.85 -8.28 -20.44
C ILE A 681 7.74 -7.23 -20.59
N GLN A 682 8.07 -6.02 -21.05
CA GLN A 682 7.13 -4.92 -21.19
C GLN A 682 7.27 -4.29 -22.56
N TYR A 683 6.28 -4.48 -23.41
CA TYR A 683 6.17 -3.81 -24.69
C TYR A 683 5.16 -2.66 -24.61
N SER A 684 5.53 -1.48 -25.05
CA SER A 684 4.66 -0.32 -25.18
C SER A 684 5.03 0.51 -26.40
N ASN A 685 4.12 0.60 -27.36
CA ASN A 685 4.33 1.45 -28.53
C ASN A 685 4.17 2.94 -28.17
N GLN A 686 3.39 3.32 -27.16
CA GLN A 686 3.30 4.71 -26.69
C GLN A 686 4.67 5.24 -26.22
N ARG A 687 5.50 4.39 -25.60
CA ARG A 687 6.83 4.74 -25.10
C ARG A 687 7.95 4.36 -26.06
N ASP A 688 7.61 3.77 -27.22
CA ASP A 688 8.59 3.19 -28.14
C ASP A 688 9.59 2.31 -27.39
N ASN A 689 9.09 1.37 -26.55
CA ASN A 689 9.92 0.59 -25.64
C ASN A 689 9.51 -0.88 -25.54
N LEU A 690 10.50 -1.76 -25.73
CA LEU A 690 10.47 -3.15 -25.31
C LEU A 690 11.51 -3.33 -24.21
N GLY A 691 11.05 -3.49 -22.97
CA GLY A 691 11.90 -3.70 -21.81
C GLY A 691 11.89 -5.16 -21.34
N ILE A 692 13.03 -5.68 -20.97
CA ILE A 692 13.21 -7.00 -20.35
C ILE A 692 13.89 -6.79 -19.01
N ASN A 693 13.25 -7.27 -17.93
CA ASN A 693 13.84 -7.33 -16.61
C ASN A 693 13.83 -8.77 -16.13
N SER A 694 15.00 -9.35 -15.90
CA SER A 694 15.15 -10.71 -15.39
C SER A 694 15.96 -10.68 -14.10
N ARG A 695 15.38 -11.23 -13.02
CA ARG A 695 15.94 -11.19 -11.67
C ARG A 695 16.02 -12.59 -11.09
N LEU A 696 17.21 -12.99 -10.68
CA LEU A 696 17.45 -14.12 -9.81
C LEU A 696 17.69 -13.59 -8.38
N GLN A 697 16.96 -14.12 -7.40
CA GLN A 697 17.10 -13.80 -5.99
C GLN A 697 17.39 -15.06 -5.20
N TRP A 698 18.45 -15.03 -4.40
CA TRP A 698 18.79 -16.11 -3.48
C TRP A 698 18.86 -15.56 -2.05
N ARG A 699 17.90 -15.97 -1.21
CA ARG A 699 17.88 -15.69 0.22
C ARG A 699 18.72 -16.73 0.95
N PHE A 700 20.03 -16.49 1.06
CA PHE A 700 20.98 -17.45 1.62
C PHE A 700 20.96 -17.49 3.16
N ALA A 701 20.40 -16.47 3.81
CA ALA A 701 20.10 -16.43 5.25
C ALA A 701 18.86 -15.58 5.50
N PRO A 702 18.20 -15.66 6.66
CA PRO A 702 17.02 -14.84 6.95
C PRO A 702 17.28 -13.35 6.73
N LEU A 703 16.48 -12.71 5.87
CA LEU A 703 16.57 -11.30 5.47
C LEU A 703 17.91 -10.90 4.82
N SER A 704 18.66 -11.89 4.30
CA SER A 704 19.94 -11.69 3.62
C SER A 704 19.84 -12.24 2.21
N ASP A 705 20.03 -11.39 1.22
CA ASP A 705 19.71 -11.71 -0.15
C ASP A 705 20.88 -11.42 -1.11
N LEU A 706 21.05 -12.28 -2.10
CA LEU A 706 21.83 -12.02 -3.30
C LEU A 706 20.86 -11.81 -4.46
N TYR A 707 21.03 -10.71 -5.18
CA TYR A 707 20.27 -10.39 -6.39
C TYR A 707 21.22 -10.33 -7.60
N LEU A 708 20.83 -11.02 -8.67
CA LEU A 708 21.40 -10.82 -10.00
C LEU A 708 20.27 -10.33 -10.91
N VAL A 709 20.41 -9.10 -11.41
CA VAL A 709 19.38 -8.44 -12.24
C VAL A 709 19.96 -8.11 -13.59
N TYR A 710 19.27 -8.51 -14.64
CA TYR A 710 19.53 -8.15 -16.01
C TYR A 710 18.41 -7.28 -16.55
N ASN A 711 18.75 -6.09 -17.06
CA ASN A 711 17.82 -5.19 -17.73
C ASN A 711 18.29 -4.98 -19.17
N ASP A 712 17.34 -5.00 -20.11
CA ASP A 712 17.59 -4.69 -21.51
C ASP A 712 16.38 -3.95 -22.10
N ASN A 713 16.62 -2.84 -22.78
CA ASN A 713 15.58 -2.02 -23.38
C ASN A 713 15.90 -1.79 -24.85
N TYR A 714 14.85 -1.84 -25.68
CA TYR A 714 14.94 -1.68 -27.12
C TYR A 714 13.93 -0.63 -27.59
N PHE A 715 14.27 0.05 -28.70
CA PHE A 715 13.28 0.76 -29.52
C PHE A 715 12.36 -0.24 -30.20
N THR A 716 11.09 0.13 -30.41
CA THR A 716 10.09 -0.73 -31.07
C THR A 716 9.77 -0.27 -32.49
N ASN A 717 9.90 1.02 -32.78
CA ASN A 717 9.65 1.59 -34.12
C ASN A 717 10.80 1.28 -35.09
N GLU A 718 12.03 1.57 -34.67
CA GLU A 718 13.27 1.12 -35.38
C GLU A 718 14.01 0.20 -34.42
N PHE A 719 13.79 -1.12 -34.57
CA PHE A 719 14.30 -2.09 -33.61
C PHE A 719 15.81 -1.97 -33.41
N GLY A 720 16.20 -1.55 -32.22
CA GLY A 720 17.59 -1.34 -31.81
C GLY A 720 17.72 -1.19 -30.30
N PRO A 721 18.91 -1.46 -29.74
CA PRO A 721 19.12 -1.38 -28.30
C PRO A 721 19.10 0.07 -27.82
N LYS A 722 18.44 0.31 -26.68
CA LYS A 722 18.45 1.58 -25.95
C LYS A 722 19.43 1.56 -24.78
N PHE A 723 19.25 0.58 -23.91
CA PHE A 723 19.97 0.51 -22.63
C PHE A 723 20.05 -0.93 -22.17
N ARG A 724 21.22 -1.34 -21.68
CA ARG A 724 21.44 -2.65 -21.08
C ARG A 724 22.17 -2.50 -19.76
N SER A 725 21.80 -3.29 -18.74
CA SER A 725 22.55 -3.34 -17.50
C SER A 725 22.54 -4.74 -16.87
N ILE A 726 23.62 -5.01 -16.13
CA ILE A 726 23.73 -6.16 -15.23
C ILE A 726 24.07 -5.60 -13.86
N ASN A 727 23.29 -6.01 -12.87
CA ASN A 727 23.46 -5.58 -11.48
C ASN A 727 23.59 -6.82 -10.59
N LEU A 728 24.64 -6.88 -9.77
CA LEU A 728 24.85 -7.88 -8.74
C LEU A 728 24.86 -7.18 -7.38
N LYS A 729 23.88 -7.47 -6.55
CA LYS A 729 23.73 -6.90 -5.21
C LYS A 729 23.71 -7.99 -4.15
N VAL A 730 24.48 -7.79 -3.09
CA VAL A 730 24.45 -8.65 -1.90
C VAL A 730 24.14 -7.80 -0.69
N THR A 731 23.15 -8.22 0.09
CA THR A 731 22.80 -7.63 1.39
C THR A 731 22.93 -8.70 2.47
N TYR A 732 23.41 -8.31 3.64
CA TYR A 732 23.54 -9.23 4.78
C TYR A 732 22.95 -8.61 6.04
N TRP A 733 22.01 -9.29 6.70
CA TRP A 733 21.38 -8.81 7.92
C TRP A 733 22.04 -9.42 9.16
N LEU A 734 22.88 -8.64 9.79
CA LEU A 734 23.56 -8.98 11.07
C LEU A 734 22.74 -8.47 12.24
N ASN A 735 22.36 -9.37 13.17
CA ASN A 735 21.89 -9.01 14.51
C ASN A 735 23.03 -9.19 15.50
N ILE A 736 23.29 -8.17 16.32
CA ILE A 736 24.38 -8.14 17.32
C ILE A 736 23.78 -8.12 18.72
#